data_383f28245fbbe3595fad34e8b9dd9e25
#
_entry.id   383f28245fbbe3595fad34e8b9dd9e25
#
_cell.length_a   1.000
_cell.length_b   1.000
_cell.length_c   1.000
_cell.angle_alpha   90.00
_cell.angle_beta   90.00
_cell.angle_gamma   90.00
#
_symmetry.space_group_name_H-M   'P 1'
#
loop_
_entity.id
_entity.type
_entity.pdbx_description
1 polymer ?
#
loop_
_entity_poly.entity_id
_entity_poly.type
_entity_poly.pdbx_seq_one_letter_code
_entity_poly.pdbx_strand_id
1 'polypeptide(L)'
;MSLQEKTKKTMNHNGKEFSYYSLPELEKLGYNVKRLPLSMRIIIESLLRNIDGVRVREEDLMNVLKWDAKDPSDSEVPLIVSRVLMQDFTGVPAVVDLASMREKMKALGKDPELINPKVPVDLVIDHSVQVDFYGNSDAYDKNIEKEFDRNSERYRFLKWAQKSFKNFRIVPPGVGIVHQVNLEYLGKVVTSSKNGQEEVAFFDSLVGTDSHTTMINGLGIFGFGVGGIEAEAAMLGEPVTFQLPKVVGVNVHGALREGITATDIVLTLTEILRKANVVGKFVEFFGEGVSELAVPDRATLSNMCPEYGATVALFPVDSRTIEYLEMTGREISHIAFVKKYLEEQQMFGVQKGLEFSELIDLDLSSIKPSISGPRLPQQRTDLGKANRNFLSFLESEENITPGKSGQKQVAVRQVPLKIDDAQSYLSDGDVVIAAITSCTNTSNQNVMVAAGLLAKKAVEAGLSVNKKVKTSLAPGSRVVTEYLEKSGLQEYLNRLGFYLAGYGCTTCIGNSGPLHPAIEEAITENKLSVAAVLSGNRNFEARIHKDVRANYLMSPPLVVAFALAGTVIIDMEKEPLGKGKDGKDVYLKDIWPTAKEINAVIAKNLDRGMFKEKYSNIDNYNSKWAALDVTASKTYPWDEKSTYIRNPTFFEGFTPDTRNTLKTIKGAYPLLILGDSVTTDHISPAGSISKNSPAGKYLVEKGVKPEDFNSFGSRRGNHEIMMRGTYGNNRLKNQLASQEGGYTVHLPDRKEGFIFDIAQQYSSEKTPLIVFAGKEYGAGSSRDWAAKGTYLLGIKAVIAESYERIHRSNLVGMGVIPLEFEQGRGYKYLSADVTKKMTIEFTSNNSKSAVLKYINTEGKESTEKLKVRIDNDAEMLYFSRGGILQNALSNIINAGKTQ
;
A
#
# COMPACT_ATOMS: atom_id res chain seq x y z
N MET A 1 20.40 38.50 6.00
CA MET A 1 19.51 37.60 6.76
C MET A 1 18.73 36.76 5.76
N SER A 2 18.89 35.45 5.79
CA SER A 2 18.14 34.51 4.94
C SER A 2 16.65 34.50 5.27
N LEU A 3 15.79 33.94 4.41
CA LEU A 3 14.37 33.73 4.73
C LEU A 3 14.22 32.85 5.97
N GLN A 4 15.05 31.84 6.13
CA GLN A 4 15.09 30.97 7.28
C GLN A 4 15.30 31.75 8.59
N GLU A 5 16.28 32.67 8.63
CA GLU A 5 16.53 33.52 9.82
C GLU A 5 15.40 34.49 10.11
N LYS A 6 14.82 35.10 9.07
CA LYS A 6 13.72 36.08 9.22
C LYS A 6 12.42 35.47 9.71
N THR A 7 12.17 34.18 9.43
CA THR A 7 10.94 33.48 9.79
C THR A 7 11.05 32.71 11.10
N LYS A 8 12.26 32.57 11.67
CA LYS A 8 12.46 31.87 12.95
C LYS A 8 11.85 32.64 14.11
N LYS A 9 11.02 31.96 14.90
CA LYS A 9 10.34 32.46 16.09
C LYS A 9 10.46 31.48 17.25
N THR A 10 10.06 31.93 18.45
CA THR A 10 9.96 31.07 19.63
C THR A 10 8.54 31.11 20.19
N MET A 11 8.15 30.00 20.79
CA MET A 11 6.92 29.89 21.58
C MET A 11 7.21 29.17 22.89
N ASN A 12 6.54 29.60 23.96
CA ASN A 12 6.65 28.93 25.27
C ASN A 12 5.47 27.98 25.46
N HIS A 13 5.75 26.75 25.87
CA HIS A 13 4.71 25.78 26.23
C HIS A 13 5.15 25.03 27.49
N ASN A 14 4.35 25.10 28.55
CA ASN A 14 4.61 24.49 29.86
C ASN A 14 6.00 24.81 30.43
N GLY A 15 6.41 26.10 30.31
CA GLY A 15 7.71 26.58 30.82
C GLY A 15 8.93 26.20 29.96
N LYS A 16 8.71 25.51 28.84
CA LYS A 16 9.75 25.14 27.87
C LYS A 16 9.63 26.01 26.62
N GLU A 17 10.75 26.54 26.15
CA GLU A 17 10.83 27.31 24.91
C GLU A 17 11.10 26.38 23.73
N PHE A 18 10.36 26.62 22.64
CA PHE A 18 10.49 25.94 21.36
C PHE A 18 10.74 26.98 20.28
N SER A 19 11.75 26.77 19.47
CA SER A 19 11.89 27.48 18.20
C SER A 19 11.00 26.88 17.14
N TYR A 20 10.56 27.67 16.16
CA TYR A 20 9.81 27.21 14.98
C TYR A 20 9.96 28.19 13.82
N TYR A 21 9.63 27.75 12.62
CA TYR A 21 9.68 28.56 11.41
C TYR A 21 8.25 29.00 11.05
N SER A 22 7.99 30.31 11.18
CA SER A 22 6.65 30.90 11.14
C SER A 22 6.19 31.20 9.71
N LEU A 23 5.08 30.57 9.30
CA LEU A 23 4.41 30.88 8.02
C LEU A 23 3.83 32.32 7.99
N PRO A 24 3.22 32.82 9.09
CA PRO A 24 2.78 34.23 9.14
C PRO A 24 3.88 35.28 8.95
N GLU A 25 5.14 34.96 9.27
CA GLU A 25 6.24 35.90 9.00
C GLU A 25 6.53 36.03 7.48
N LEU A 26 6.30 34.99 6.69
CA LEU A 26 6.38 35.08 5.23
C LEU A 26 5.34 36.04 4.66
N GLU A 27 4.13 36.08 5.23
CA GLU A 27 3.10 37.06 4.85
C GLU A 27 3.58 38.49 5.07
N LYS A 28 4.22 38.78 6.22
CA LYS A 28 4.80 40.09 6.52
C LYS A 28 5.95 40.47 5.58
N LEU A 29 6.62 39.49 5.03
CA LEU A 29 7.68 39.67 4.03
C LEU A 29 7.14 39.80 2.59
N GLY A 30 5.81 39.77 2.42
CA GLY A 30 5.14 39.98 1.13
C GLY A 30 4.81 38.71 0.34
N TYR A 31 4.98 37.52 0.94
CA TYR A 31 4.61 36.25 0.29
C TYR A 31 3.18 35.86 0.70
N ASN A 32 2.28 35.73 -0.25
CA ASN A 32 0.87 35.36 0.03
C ASN A 32 0.73 33.84 0.29
N VAL A 33 1.11 33.39 1.49
CA VAL A 33 1.05 31.98 1.90
C VAL A 33 -0.39 31.55 2.19
N LYS A 34 -1.28 32.47 2.58
CA LYS A 34 -2.68 32.17 2.95
C LYS A 34 -3.51 31.64 1.79
N ARG A 35 -3.16 31.96 0.54
CA ARG A 35 -3.83 31.41 -0.65
C ARG A 35 -3.48 29.92 -0.90
N LEU A 36 -2.33 29.46 -0.39
CA LEU A 36 -1.80 28.14 -0.71
C LEU A 36 -2.55 27.04 0.04
N PRO A 37 -2.76 25.89 -0.60
CA PRO A 37 -3.29 24.67 0.04
C PRO A 37 -2.49 24.27 1.29
N LEU A 38 -3.13 23.55 2.20
CA LEU A 38 -2.50 23.14 3.47
C LEU A 38 -1.25 22.29 3.25
N SER A 39 -1.27 21.37 2.30
CA SER A 39 -0.12 20.55 1.92
C SER A 39 1.07 21.40 1.53
N MET A 40 0.84 22.45 0.73
CA MET A 40 1.90 23.36 0.28
C MET A 40 2.49 24.15 1.46
N ARG A 41 1.66 24.56 2.43
CA ARG A 41 2.13 25.26 3.64
C ARG A 41 2.98 24.36 4.53
N ILE A 42 2.62 23.07 4.69
CA ILE A 42 3.42 22.08 5.43
C ILE A 42 4.78 21.86 4.72
N ILE A 43 4.78 21.77 3.40
CA ILE A 43 6.01 21.66 2.60
C ILE A 43 6.89 22.90 2.80
N ILE A 44 6.34 24.12 2.75
CA ILE A 44 7.07 25.37 2.98
C ILE A 44 7.75 25.36 4.37
N GLU A 45 7.03 24.95 5.43
CA GLU A 45 7.63 24.84 6.76
C GLU A 45 8.81 23.85 6.77
N SER A 46 8.63 22.69 6.13
CA SER A 46 9.70 21.69 6.04
C SER A 46 10.92 22.22 5.28
N LEU A 47 10.71 22.94 4.18
CA LEU A 47 11.80 23.56 3.44
C LEU A 47 12.52 24.61 4.28
N LEU A 48 11.79 25.57 4.88
CA LEU A 48 12.34 26.60 5.76
C LEU A 48 13.24 25.99 6.84
N ARG A 49 12.76 24.94 7.49
CA ARG A 49 13.47 24.26 8.58
C ARG A 49 14.74 23.56 8.14
N ASN A 50 14.78 23.04 6.90
CA ASN A 50 15.85 22.17 6.44
C ASN A 50 16.78 22.81 5.38
N ILE A 51 16.70 24.14 5.13
CA ILE A 51 17.64 24.80 4.23
C ILE A 51 19.07 24.61 4.74
N ASP A 52 19.89 23.91 3.95
CA ASP A 52 21.31 23.67 4.23
C ASP A 52 22.21 24.07 3.04
N GLY A 53 21.61 24.57 1.96
CA GLY A 53 22.30 24.98 0.73
C GLY A 53 22.79 23.82 -0.16
N VAL A 54 22.57 22.57 0.26
CA VAL A 54 23.03 21.35 -0.45
C VAL A 54 21.85 20.46 -0.82
N ARG A 55 21.12 19.95 0.19
CA ARG A 55 19.96 19.06 0.00
C ARG A 55 18.68 19.85 -0.19
N VAL A 56 18.56 20.97 0.53
CA VAL A 56 17.44 21.90 0.44
C VAL A 56 18.02 23.30 0.27
N ARG A 57 17.68 23.97 -0.83
CA ARG A 57 18.16 25.30 -1.17
C ARG A 57 17.05 26.33 -0.99
N GLU A 58 17.41 27.60 -0.86
CA GLU A 58 16.44 28.70 -0.79
C GLU A 58 15.61 28.82 -2.08
N GLU A 59 16.19 28.44 -3.23
CA GLU A 59 15.50 28.36 -4.52
C GLU A 59 14.34 27.39 -4.50
N ASP A 60 14.48 26.23 -3.83
CA ASP A 60 13.44 25.20 -3.71
C ASP A 60 12.24 25.78 -2.96
N LEU A 61 12.49 26.53 -1.87
CA LEU A 61 11.47 27.28 -1.15
C LEU A 61 10.77 28.33 -2.02
N MET A 62 11.54 29.09 -2.81
CA MET A 62 11.00 30.13 -3.69
C MET A 62 10.09 29.55 -4.78
N ASN A 63 10.42 28.37 -5.29
CA ASN A 63 9.58 27.67 -6.27
C ASN A 63 8.21 27.31 -5.67
N VAL A 64 8.17 26.82 -4.42
CA VAL A 64 6.90 26.50 -3.75
C VAL A 64 6.09 27.76 -3.40
N LEU A 65 6.75 28.83 -2.96
CA LEU A 65 6.08 30.11 -2.67
C LEU A 65 5.43 30.75 -3.90
N LYS A 66 5.99 30.52 -5.09
CA LYS A 66 5.47 30.96 -6.39
C LYS A 66 4.49 30.00 -7.04
N TRP A 67 4.13 28.91 -6.34
CA TRP A 67 3.20 27.93 -6.91
C TRP A 67 1.95 28.56 -7.52
N ASP A 68 1.69 28.22 -8.78
CA ASP A 68 0.46 28.61 -9.51
C ASP A 68 -0.48 27.43 -9.57
N ALA A 69 -1.70 27.64 -9.09
CA ALA A 69 -2.72 26.60 -9.04
C ALA A 69 -3.09 26.06 -10.43
N LYS A 70 -3.06 26.92 -11.48
CA LYS A 70 -3.48 26.56 -12.83
C LYS A 70 -2.38 25.92 -13.64
N ASP A 71 -1.16 26.35 -13.43
CA ASP A 71 0.03 25.89 -14.16
C ASP A 71 1.24 25.75 -13.22
N PRO A 72 1.25 24.72 -12.35
CA PRO A 72 2.41 24.48 -11.50
C PRO A 72 3.65 24.24 -12.36
N SER A 73 4.76 24.88 -12.01
CA SER A 73 6.02 24.65 -12.69
C SER A 73 6.52 23.21 -12.54
N ASP A 74 7.34 22.75 -13.46
CA ASP A 74 8.02 21.43 -13.37
C ASP A 74 9.14 21.40 -12.32
N SER A 75 9.19 22.39 -11.42
CA SER A 75 10.20 22.48 -10.36
C SER A 75 10.09 21.32 -9.37
N GLU A 76 11.21 20.88 -8.87
CA GLU A 76 11.32 19.84 -7.87
C GLU A 76 11.21 20.40 -6.45
N VAL A 77 10.67 19.57 -5.56
CA VAL A 77 10.55 19.85 -4.14
C VAL A 77 11.27 18.77 -3.35
N PRO A 78 12.38 19.07 -2.67
CA PRO A 78 13.10 18.15 -1.80
C PRO A 78 12.47 18.18 -0.38
N LEU A 79 11.63 17.19 -0.05
CA LEU A 79 10.98 17.10 1.25
C LEU A 79 11.80 16.27 2.24
N ILE A 80 12.17 16.84 3.37
CA ILE A 80 12.71 16.11 4.53
C ILE A 80 11.55 15.78 5.46
N VAL A 81 11.23 14.49 5.59
CA VAL A 81 10.14 14.03 6.47
C VAL A 81 10.58 13.91 7.92
N SER A 82 9.63 13.99 8.85
CA SER A 82 9.92 13.89 10.29
C SER A 82 10.15 12.45 10.76
N ARG A 83 9.62 11.46 10.06
CA ARG A 83 9.76 10.04 10.38
C ARG A 83 9.43 9.13 9.19
N VAL A 84 9.79 7.85 9.31
CA VAL A 84 9.48 6.81 8.32
C VAL A 84 8.66 5.71 8.98
N LEU A 85 7.62 5.23 8.29
CA LEU A 85 6.76 4.16 8.74
C LEU A 85 6.87 2.96 7.80
N MET A 86 7.03 1.77 8.35
CA MET A 86 7.17 0.53 7.57
C MET A 86 6.21 -0.55 8.06
N GLN A 87 5.80 -1.42 7.17
CA GLN A 87 5.22 -2.72 7.48
C GLN A 87 6.24 -3.83 7.16
N ASP A 88 6.04 -5.05 7.66
CA ASP A 88 7.09 -6.08 7.66
C ASP A 88 7.41 -6.69 6.28
N PHE A 89 6.48 -6.69 5.30
CA PHE A 89 6.77 -7.24 3.97
C PHE A 89 7.70 -6.35 3.13
N THR A 90 7.69 -5.03 3.39
CA THR A 90 8.60 -4.07 2.74
C THR A 90 9.72 -3.63 3.69
N GLY A 91 9.48 -3.67 4.99
CA GLY A 91 10.46 -3.30 5.99
C GLY A 91 11.58 -4.32 6.17
N VAL A 92 11.29 -5.63 6.11
CA VAL A 92 12.35 -6.65 6.19
C VAL A 92 13.40 -6.48 5.09
N PRO A 93 13.05 -6.38 3.79
CA PRO A 93 14.07 -6.11 2.76
C PRO A 93 14.79 -4.78 2.95
N ALA A 94 14.11 -3.72 3.38
CA ALA A 94 14.76 -2.45 3.68
C ALA A 94 15.82 -2.59 4.79
N VAL A 95 15.53 -3.32 5.84
CA VAL A 95 16.50 -3.60 6.91
C VAL A 95 17.63 -4.52 6.42
N VAL A 96 17.35 -5.46 5.51
CA VAL A 96 18.37 -6.30 4.86
C VAL A 96 19.34 -5.43 4.08
N ASP A 97 18.86 -4.43 3.35
CA ASP A 97 19.71 -3.50 2.60
C ASP A 97 20.57 -2.64 3.54
N LEU A 98 20.02 -2.11 4.63
CA LEU A 98 20.79 -1.40 5.66
C LEU A 98 21.87 -2.31 6.29
N ALA A 99 21.56 -3.57 6.58
CA ALA A 99 22.52 -4.55 7.09
C ALA A 99 23.62 -4.83 6.06
N SER A 100 23.27 -4.94 4.79
CA SER A 100 24.22 -5.09 3.67
C SER A 100 25.10 -3.85 3.50
N MET A 101 24.55 -2.63 3.67
CA MET A 101 25.34 -1.40 3.69
C MET A 101 26.36 -1.39 4.83
N ARG A 102 26.00 -1.86 6.04
CA ARG A 102 26.94 -2.03 7.16
C ARG A 102 28.07 -3.00 6.82
N GLU A 103 27.74 -4.13 6.19
CA GLU A 103 28.76 -5.09 5.75
C GLU A 103 29.70 -4.48 4.69
N LYS A 104 29.15 -3.69 3.75
CA LYS A 104 29.95 -2.97 2.75
C LYS A 104 30.84 -1.90 3.41
N MET A 105 30.38 -1.17 4.43
CA MET A 105 31.19 -0.23 5.20
C MET A 105 32.38 -0.95 5.86
N LYS A 106 32.13 -2.09 6.50
CA LYS A 106 33.16 -2.93 7.11
C LYS A 106 34.20 -3.38 6.07
N ALA A 107 33.74 -3.87 4.91
CA ALA A 107 34.61 -4.29 3.81
C ALA A 107 35.48 -3.14 3.25
N LEU A 108 35.01 -1.89 3.34
CA LEU A 108 35.77 -0.69 2.99
C LEU A 108 36.64 -0.13 4.13
N GLY A 109 36.73 -0.83 5.27
CA GLY A 109 37.47 -0.40 6.46
C GLY A 109 36.87 0.82 7.16
N LYS A 110 35.56 1.05 7.03
CA LYS A 110 34.80 2.13 7.65
C LYS A 110 33.95 1.58 8.81
N ASP A 111 33.53 2.47 9.73
CA ASP A 111 32.67 2.06 10.84
C ASP A 111 31.23 1.77 10.34
N PRO A 112 30.74 0.52 10.49
CA PRO A 112 29.37 0.15 10.13
C PRO A 112 28.29 0.97 10.85
N GLU A 113 28.57 1.47 12.06
CA GLU A 113 27.62 2.23 12.88
C GLU A 113 27.32 3.62 12.30
N LEU A 114 28.02 4.07 11.27
CA LEU A 114 27.62 5.27 10.50
C LEU A 114 26.31 5.04 9.73
N ILE A 115 25.97 3.78 9.46
CA ILE A 115 24.67 3.41 8.85
C ILE A 115 23.64 3.24 9.98
N ASN A 116 22.91 4.32 10.24
CA ASN A 116 21.78 4.37 11.17
C ASN A 116 20.71 5.33 10.63
N PRO A 117 19.44 5.09 10.92
CA PRO A 117 18.38 6.06 10.64
C PRO A 117 18.65 7.43 11.26
N LYS A 118 18.54 8.47 10.46
CA LYS A 118 18.68 9.88 10.87
C LYS A 118 17.38 10.46 11.41
N VAL A 119 16.25 9.87 10.99
CA VAL A 119 14.91 10.19 11.47
C VAL A 119 14.33 8.97 12.19
N PRO A 120 13.36 9.13 13.10
CA PRO A 120 12.67 8.01 13.74
C PRO A 120 12.03 7.07 12.71
N VAL A 121 12.18 5.78 12.91
CA VAL A 121 11.61 4.72 12.09
C VAL A 121 10.79 3.78 12.95
N ASP A 122 9.53 3.58 12.56
CA ASP A 122 8.63 2.60 13.15
C ASP A 122 8.33 1.50 12.13
N LEU A 123 8.61 0.24 12.48
CA LEU A 123 8.22 -0.92 11.69
C LEU A 123 7.17 -1.71 12.46
N VAL A 124 5.98 -1.89 11.86
CA VAL A 124 4.88 -2.67 12.44
C VAL A 124 4.78 -4.00 11.71
N ILE A 125 4.74 -5.10 12.49
CA ILE A 125 4.58 -6.45 11.93
C ILE A 125 3.08 -6.75 11.84
N ASP A 126 2.52 -6.69 10.63
CA ASP A 126 1.08 -6.81 10.39
C ASP A 126 0.70 -7.49 9.07
N HIS A 127 1.66 -7.72 8.17
CA HIS A 127 1.42 -8.29 6.84
C HIS A 127 1.71 -9.79 6.76
N SER A 128 2.45 -10.37 7.71
CA SER A 128 2.77 -11.80 7.74
C SER A 128 1.65 -12.67 8.31
N VAL A 129 0.65 -12.09 8.95
CA VAL A 129 -0.49 -12.81 9.53
C VAL A 129 -1.36 -13.43 8.44
N GLN A 130 -1.61 -14.74 8.51
CA GLN A 130 -2.42 -15.50 7.57
C GLN A 130 -3.60 -16.17 8.29
N VAL A 131 -4.77 -16.21 7.65
CA VAL A 131 -5.98 -16.83 8.19
C VAL A 131 -5.99 -18.32 7.83
N ASP A 132 -5.12 -19.10 8.48
CA ASP A 132 -5.10 -20.57 8.32
C ASP A 132 -6.27 -21.22 9.07
N PHE A 133 -6.54 -20.74 10.29
CA PHE A 133 -7.63 -21.20 11.15
C PHE A 133 -8.69 -20.11 11.27
N TYR A 134 -9.97 -20.50 11.25
CA TYR A 134 -11.11 -19.59 11.25
C TYR A 134 -12.35 -20.25 11.84
N GLY A 135 -13.39 -19.47 12.13
CA GLY A 135 -14.70 -19.97 12.51
C GLY A 135 -14.78 -20.64 13.88
N ASN A 136 -13.78 -20.55 14.73
CA ASN A 136 -13.74 -21.09 16.09
C ASN A 136 -12.90 -20.26 17.05
N SER A 137 -13.03 -20.51 18.34
CA SER A 137 -12.37 -19.76 19.42
C SER A 137 -10.84 -19.88 19.43
N ASP A 138 -10.28 -20.95 18.88
CA ASP A 138 -8.83 -21.22 18.90
C ASP A 138 -8.12 -20.61 17.70
N ALA A 139 -8.86 -20.01 16.77
CA ALA A 139 -8.33 -19.52 15.50
C ALA A 139 -7.17 -18.53 15.69
N TYR A 140 -7.35 -17.54 16.59
CA TYR A 140 -6.33 -16.54 16.85
C TYR A 140 -5.01 -17.15 17.37
N ASP A 141 -5.09 -17.97 18.41
CA ASP A 141 -3.90 -18.57 19.04
C ASP A 141 -3.15 -19.49 18.08
N LYS A 142 -3.87 -20.31 17.31
CA LYS A 142 -3.29 -21.19 16.28
C LYS A 142 -2.65 -20.40 15.14
N ASN A 143 -3.27 -19.32 14.70
CA ASN A 143 -2.71 -18.46 13.64
C ASN A 143 -1.43 -17.75 14.13
N ILE A 144 -1.41 -17.22 15.36
CA ILE A 144 -0.21 -16.59 15.95
C ILE A 144 0.90 -17.63 16.14
N GLU A 145 0.59 -18.84 16.60
CA GLU A 145 1.59 -19.90 16.72
C GLU A 145 2.24 -20.19 15.37
N LYS A 146 1.40 -20.43 14.35
CA LYS A 146 1.86 -20.73 12.99
C LYS A 146 2.63 -19.57 12.35
N GLU A 147 2.25 -18.33 12.66
CA GLU A 147 2.97 -17.13 12.22
C GLU A 147 4.39 -17.10 12.78
N PHE A 148 4.57 -17.34 14.09
CA PHE A 148 5.89 -17.38 14.71
C PHE A 148 6.74 -18.54 14.19
N ASP A 149 6.16 -19.72 14.01
CA ASP A 149 6.87 -20.88 13.46
C ASP A 149 7.38 -20.60 12.04
N ARG A 150 6.52 -20.06 11.19
CA ARG A 150 6.87 -19.75 9.79
C ARG A 150 7.87 -18.62 9.65
N ASN A 151 7.85 -17.64 10.56
CA ASN A 151 8.60 -16.39 10.44
C ASN A 151 9.69 -16.21 11.51
N SER A 152 10.02 -17.26 12.27
CA SER A 152 10.96 -17.18 13.39
C SER A 152 12.31 -16.56 13.00
N GLU A 153 12.85 -16.94 11.83
CA GLU A 153 14.10 -16.39 11.32
C GLU A 153 13.99 -14.88 10.99
N ARG A 154 12.90 -14.46 10.32
CA ARG A 154 12.61 -13.04 10.03
C ARG A 154 12.48 -12.23 11.32
N TYR A 155 11.82 -12.79 12.33
CA TYR A 155 11.60 -12.12 13.60
C TYR A 155 12.88 -12.00 14.41
N ARG A 156 13.76 -12.99 14.38
CA ARG A 156 15.10 -12.88 14.97
C ARG A 156 15.94 -11.82 14.27
N PHE A 157 15.88 -11.71 12.96
CA PHE A 157 16.53 -10.66 12.17
C PHE A 157 15.99 -9.27 12.54
N LEU A 158 14.67 -9.08 12.59
CA LEU A 158 14.07 -7.82 13.01
C LEU A 158 14.43 -7.47 14.46
N LYS A 159 14.45 -8.47 15.37
CA LYS A 159 14.87 -8.27 16.75
C LYS A 159 16.33 -7.85 16.86
N TRP A 160 17.20 -8.40 16.00
CA TRP A 160 18.58 -7.91 15.86
C TRP A 160 18.61 -6.45 15.42
N ALA A 161 17.85 -6.09 14.42
CA ALA A 161 17.78 -4.73 13.90
C ALA A 161 17.33 -3.74 14.98
N GLN A 162 16.27 -4.07 15.73
CA GLN A 162 15.77 -3.26 16.85
C GLN A 162 16.85 -2.98 17.90
N LYS A 163 17.73 -3.97 18.16
CA LYS A 163 18.83 -3.83 19.14
C LYS A 163 20.07 -3.15 18.57
N SER A 164 20.26 -3.17 17.25
CA SER A 164 21.52 -2.78 16.59
C SER A 164 21.45 -1.43 15.88
N PHE A 165 20.26 -0.98 15.48
CA PHE A 165 20.07 0.34 14.86
C PHE A 165 19.52 1.34 15.90
N LYS A 166 20.03 2.57 15.84
CA LYS A 166 19.49 3.72 16.58
C LYS A 166 18.27 4.27 15.82
N ASN A 167 17.35 4.93 16.54
CA ASN A 167 16.12 5.52 15.99
C ASN A 167 15.23 4.50 15.26
N PHE A 168 15.28 3.23 15.63
CA PHE A 168 14.57 2.15 14.98
C PHE A 168 13.74 1.35 15.99
N ARG A 169 12.43 1.41 15.87
CA ARG A 169 11.49 0.69 16.74
C ARG A 169 10.72 -0.35 15.92
N ILE A 170 10.44 -1.49 16.56
CA ILE A 170 9.57 -2.53 16.00
C ILE A 170 8.37 -2.71 16.89
N VAL A 171 7.18 -2.64 16.27
CA VAL A 171 5.92 -3.03 16.88
C VAL A 171 5.68 -4.50 16.54
N PRO A 172 5.62 -5.39 17.54
CA PRO A 172 5.58 -6.83 17.33
C PRO A 172 4.24 -7.33 16.76
N PRO A 173 4.19 -8.60 16.30
CA PRO A 173 2.96 -9.20 15.82
C PRO A 173 1.83 -9.20 16.86
N GLY A 174 0.59 -9.08 16.42
CA GLY A 174 -0.59 -9.12 17.28
C GLY A 174 -0.95 -7.80 17.95
N VAL A 175 -0.26 -6.70 17.63
CA VAL A 175 -0.60 -5.35 18.14
C VAL A 175 -1.69 -4.71 17.28
N GLY A 176 -1.51 -4.69 15.98
CA GLY A 176 -2.46 -4.08 15.04
C GLY A 176 -1.87 -3.85 13.66
N ILE A 177 -2.68 -3.27 12.78
CA ILE A 177 -2.29 -2.87 11.43
C ILE A 177 -1.52 -1.55 11.48
N VAL A 178 -0.44 -1.44 10.72
CA VAL A 178 0.49 -0.30 10.69
C VAL A 178 -0.22 1.06 10.62
N HIS A 179 -1.23 1.20 9.74
CA HIS A 179 -1.90 2.49 9.54
C HIS A 179 -2.85 2.84 10.69
N GLN A 180 -3.50 1.86 11.29
CA GLN A 180 -4.35 2.08 12.47
C GLN A 180 -3.51 2.35 13.72
N VAL A 181 -2.42 1.61 13.93
CA VAL A 181 -1.44 1.90 14.99
C VAL A 181 -0.85 3.31 14.82
N ASN A 182 -0.58 3.73 13.57
CA ASN A 182 -0.12 5.07 13.27
C ASN A 182 -1.18 6.13 13.63
N LEU A 183 -2.42 5.92 13.23
CA LEU A 183 -3.53 6.82 13.50
C LEU A 183 -3.82 6.94 15.01
N GLU A 184 -3.91 5.81 15.70
CA GLU A 184 -4.31 5.73 17.11
C GLU A 184 -3.17 6.08 18.10
N TYR A 185 -1.89 5.91 17.72
CA TYR A 185 -0.78 6.00 18.65
C TYR A 185 0.44 6.76 18.14
N LEU A 186 0.99 6.44 16.95
CA LEU A 186 2.27 6.97 16.49
C LEU A 186 2.19 8.43 16.00
N GLY A 187 1.11 8.79 15.32
CA GLY A 187 0.89 10.12 14.75
C GLY A 187 0.77 11.20 15.81
N LYS A 188 1.52 12.28 15.65
CA LYS A 188 1.64 13.38 16.66
C LYS A 188 1.01 14.68 16.21
N VAL A 189 0.70 14.87 14.93
CA VAL A 189 0.23 16.12 14.29
C VAL A 189 1.30 17.21 14.31
N VAL A 190 1.84 17.53 15.48
CA VAL A 190 2.99 18.43 15.69
C VAL A 190 4.02 17.68 16.55
N THR A 191 5.27 17.80 16.22
CA THR A 191 6.36 17.18 16.95
C THR A 191 7.49 18.16 17.19
N SER A 192 8.53 17.75 17.89
CA SER A 192 9.74 18.54 18.07
C SER A 192 10.99 17.66 18.02
N SER A 193 12.11 18.27 17.68
CA SER A 193 13.42 17.62 17.74
C SER A 193 14.48 18.60 18.23
N LYS A 194 15.52 18.07 18.85
CA LYS A 194 16.68 18.88 19.28
C LYS A 194 17.58 19.20 18.07
N ASN A 195 17.91 20.47 17.92
CA ASN A 195 18.94 20.96 17.02
C ASN A 195 20.01 21.70 17.87
N GLY A 196 21.07 21.01 18.23
CA GLY A 196 22.03 21.50 19.22
C GLY A 196 21.40 21.65 20.61
N GLN A 197 21.37 22.87 21.14
CA GLN A 197 20.71 23.20 22.43
C GLN A 197 19.24 23.61 22.28
N GLU A 198 18.81 23.90 21.05
CA GLU A 198 17.42 24.33 20.77
C GLU A 198 16.50 23.12 20.59
N GLU A 199 15.25 23.28 20.98
CA GLU A 199 14.18 22.38 20.62
C GLU A 199 13.29 23.03 19.57
N VAL A 200 13.21 22.44 18.39
CA VAL A 200 12.49 22.98 17.24
C VAL A 200 11.16 22.25 17.10
N ALA A 201 10.05 22.98 17.08
CA ALA A 201 8.69 22.47 16.82
C ALA A 201 8.37 22.52 15.33
N PHE A 202 7.70 21.51 14.80
CA PHE A 202 7.32 21.40 13.40
C PHE A 202 6.15 20.45 13.19
N PHE A 203 5.52 20.51 12.01
CA PHE A 203 4.49 19.56 11.60
C PHE A 203 5.02 18.13 11.54
N ASP A 204 4.28 17.18 12.10
CA ASP A 204 4.55 15.76 11.85
C ASP A 204 4.29 15.47 10.37
N SER A 205 5.24 14.82 9.74
CA SER A 205 5.17 14.40 8.34
C SER A 205 5.90 13.07 8.15
N LEU A 206 5.41 12.23 7.28
CA LEU A 206 6.03 10.94 7.06
C LEU A 206 5.95 10.43 5.63
N VAL A 207 6.87 9.53 5.30
CA VAL A 207 6.68 8.59 4.21
C VAL A 207 6.55 7.18 4.78
N GLY A 208 5.82 6.35 4.07
CA GLY A 208 5.67 4.95 4.47
C GLY A 208 5.89 3.98 3.31
N THR A 209 6.36 2.78 3.63
CA THR A 209 6.59 1.72 2.62
C THR A 209 5.31 1.03 2.17
N ASP A 210 4.16 1.59 2.51
CA ASP A 210 2.85 1.11 2.09
C ASP A 210 2.05 2.24 1.46
N SER A 211 1.30 1.94 0.40
CA SER A 211 0.50 2.94 -0.31
C SER A 211 -0.59 3.57 0.56
N HIS A 212 -1.13 2.86 1.56
CA HIS A 212 -2.16 3.37 2.48
C HIS A 212 -1.60 4.20 3.65
N THR A 213 -0.33 4.58 3.62
CA THR A 213 0.26 5.57 4.53
C THR A 213 -0.57 6.86 4.57
N THR A 214 -1.25 7.18 3.48
CA THR A 214 -2.16 8.31 3.34
C THR A 214 -3.34 8.31 4.31
N MET A 215 -3.65 7.18 4.98
CA MET A 215 -4.67 7.12 6.02
C MET A 215 -4.46 8.17 7.11
N ILE A 216 -3.20 8.50 7.42
CA ILE A 216 -2.84 9.50 8.43
C ILE A 216 -3.23 10.92 8.05
N ASN A 217 -3.49 11.18 6.75
CA ASN A 217 -3.93 12.49 6.29
C ASN A 217 -5.31 12.86 6.85
N GLY A 218 -6.12 11.86 7.24
CA GLY A 218 -7.39 12.06 7.95
C GLY A 218 -7.22 12.68 9.33
N LEU A 219 -6.04 12.56 9.94
CA LEU A 219 -5.65 13.23 11.19
C LEU A 219 -5.02 14.62 10.94
N GLY A 220 -4.84 15.02 9.68
CA GLY A 220 -4.19 16.26 9.28
C GLY A 220 -2.66 16.19 9.23
N ILE A 221 -2.08 15.00 9.27
CA ILE A 221 -0.64 14.77 9.12
C ILE A 221 -0.32 14.52 7.65
N PHE A 222 0.66 15.25 7.11
CA PHE A 222 1.12 15.07 5.74
C PHE A 222 1.93 13.77 5.62
N GLY A 223 1.37 12.79 4.91
CA GLY A 223 2.00 11.48 4.74
C GLY A 223 1.58 10.79 3.45
N PHE A 224 2.51 10.11 2.80
CA PHE A 224 2.24 9.38 1.56
C PHE A 224 3.12 8.13 1.41
N GLY A 225 2.67 7.24 0.52
CA GLY A 225 3.39 6.00 0.21
C GLY A 225 4.54 6.24 -0.74
N VAL A 226 5.68 5.60 -0.43
CA VAL A 226 6.88 5.55 -1.29
C VAL A 226 7.33 4.11 -1.46
N GLY A 227 8.26 3.87 -2.39
CA GLY A 227 8.93 2.58 -2.49
C GLY A 227 9.87 2.30 -1.30
N GLY A 228 10.18 1.01 -1.06
CA GLY A 228 11.13 0.62 -0.01
C GLY A 228 12.46 1.35 -0.12
N ILE A 229 13.00 1.46 -1.33
CA ILE A 229 14.27 2.12 -1.63
C ILE A 229 14.25 3.62 -1.30
N GLU A 230 13.15 4.31 -1.61
CA GLU A 230 12.97 5.74 -1.27
C GLU A 230 12.83 5.92 0.25
N ALA A 231 12.11 5.00 0.92
CA ALA A 231 12.01 5.03 2.38
C ALA A 231 13.38 4.80 3.05
N GLU A 232 14.19 3.89 2.52
CA GLU A 232 15.56 3.65 2.98
C GLU A 232 16.43 4.91 2.84
N ALA A 233 16.34 5.61 1.71
CA ALA A 233 17.03 6.88 1.51
C ALA A 233 16.55 7.95 2.50
N ALA A 234 15.22 8.07 2.70
CA ALA A 234 14.64 9.00 3.67
C ALA A 234 15.08 8.68 5.11
N MET A 235 15.17 7.40 5.49
CA MET A 235 15.74 6.98 6.79
C MET A 235 17.17 7.49 6.97
N LEU A 236 17.98 7.48 5.90
CA LEU A 236 19.37 7.92 5.92
C LEU A 236 19.53 9.44 5.79
N GLY A 237 18.40 10.20 5.76
CA GLY A 237 18.37 11.66 5.74
C GLY A 237 18.44 12.29 4.37
N GLU A 238 18.27 11.49 3.31
CA GLU A 238 18.09 12.03 1.95
C GLU A 238 16.67 12.58 1.79
N PRO A 239 16.47 13.68 1.03
CA PRO A 239 15.13 14.18 0.77
C PRO A 239 14.34 13.23 -0.14
N VAL A 240 13.03 13.18 0.08
CA VAL A 240 12.12 12.62 -0.91
C VAL A 240 11.74 13.72 -1.89
N THR A 241 12.11 13.54 -3.14
CA THR A 241 11.93 14.56 -4.18
C THR A 241 10.72 14.23 -5.06
N PHE A 242 9.90 15.25 -5.33
CA PHE A 242 8.76 15.16 -6.25
C PHE A 242 8.55 16.49 -6.97
N GLN A 243 7.88 16.46 -8.12
CA GLN A 243 7.52 17.68 -8.85
C GLN A 243 6.41 18.43 -8.13
N LEU A 244 6.39 19.76 -8.24
CA LEU A 244 5.32 20.60 -7.71
C LEU A 244 3.96 20.09 -8.18
N PRO A 245 3.07 19.65 -7.25
CA PRO A 245 1.84 18.97 -7.63
C PRO A 245 0.75 19.94 -8.07
N LYS A 246 -0.17 19.44 -8.88
CA LYS A 246 -1.53 19.99 -8.92
C LYS A 246 -2.24 19.60 -7.64
N VAL A 247 -3.00 20.53 -7.06
CA VAL A 247 -3.79 20.28 -5.85
C VAL A 247 -5.28 20.41 -6.19
N VAL A 248 -6.01 19.32 -5.98
CA VAL A 248 -7.46 19.24 -6.21
C VAL A 248 -8.18 19.50 -4.89
N GLY A 249 -9.01 20.50 -4.84
CA GLY A 249 -9.88 20.78 -3.69
C GLY A 249 -11.18 20.00 -3.80
N VAL A 250 -11.52 19.21 -2.77
CA VAL A 250 -12.81 18.55 -2.64
C VAL A 250 -13.66 19.35 -1.65
N ASN A 251 -14.68 20.03 -2.15
CA ASN A 251 -15.65 20.79 -1.36
C ASN A 251 -16.68 19.82 -0.78
N VAL A 252 -16.59 19.54 0.50
CA VAL A 252 -17.52 18.65 1.20
C VAL A 252 -18.66 19.49 1.77
N HIS A 253 -19.90 19.15 1.42
CA HIS A 253 -21.09 19.85 1.88
C HIS A 253 -22.27 18.88 2.08
N GLY A 254 -23.39 19.40 2.58
CA GLY A 254 -24.54 18.59 2.93
C GLY A 254 -24.32 17.74 4.18
N ALA A 255 -25.34 16.98 4.59
CA ALA A 255 -25.31 16.10 5.77
C ALA A 255 -25.59 14.64 5.39
N LEU A 256 -24.97 13.70 6.09
CA LEU A 256 -25.18 12.27 5.89
C LEU A 256 -26.61 11.87 6.27
N ARG A 257 -27.21 11.02 5.43
CA ARG A 257 -28.49 10.37 5.76
C ARG A 257 -28.26 9.18 6.69
N GLU A 258 -29.27 8.88 7.50
CA GLU A 258 -29.22 7.69 8.36
C GLU A 258 -28.98 6.41 7.53
N GLY A 259 -28.17 5.51 8.05
CA GLY A 259 -27.80 4.25 7.40
C GLY A 259 -26.62 4.33 6.43
N ILE A 260 -26.13 5.52 6.09
CA ILE A 260 -24.92 5.71 5.28
C ILE A 260 -23.66 5.55 6.15
N THR A 261 -22.69 4.83 5.63
CA THR A 261 -21.41 4.55 6.29
C THR A 261 -20.26 5.31 5.64
N ALA A 262 -19.13 5.46 6.37
CA ALA A 262 -17.89 5.99 5.79
C ALA A 262 -17.42 5.21 4.55
N THR A 263 -17.73 3.91 4.50
CA THR A 263 -17.44 3.06 3.34
C THR A 263 -18.21 3.53 2.11
N ASP A 264 -19.48 3.85 2.25
CA ASP A 264 -20.31 4.35 1.13
C ASP A 264 -19.78 5.66 0.59
N ILE A 265 -19.31 6.55 1.49
CA ILE A 265 -18.69 7.82 1.09
C ILE A 265 -17.42 7.55 0.29
N VAL A 266 -16.50 6.72 0.81
CA VAL A 266 -15.20 6.51 0.16
C VAL A 266 -15.32 5.76 -1.17
N LEU A 267 -16.25 4.81 -1.30
CA LEU A 267 -16.50 4.14 -2.58
C LEU A 267 -17.06 5.11 -3.63
N THR A 268 -17.97 6.01 -3.22
CA THR A 268 -18.50 7.07 -4.10
C THR A 268 -17.40 8.05 -4.48
N LEU A 269 -16.61 8.51 -3.52
CA LEU A 269 -15.48 9.40 -3.74
C LEU A 269 -14.44 8.79 -4.69
N THR A 270 -14.15 7.49 -4.53
CA THR A 270 -13.21 6.76 -5.40
C THR A 270 -13.67 6.75 -6.85
N GLU A 271 -14.96 6.53 -7.09
CA GLU A 271 -15.55 6.62 -8.43
C GLU A 271 -15.42 8.03 -9.02
N ILE A 272 -15.77 9.07 -8.24
CA ILE A 272 -15.73 10.48 -8.68
C ILE A 272 -14.28 10.90 -9.01
N LEU A 273 -13.33 10.64 -8.10
CA LEU A 273 -11.94 11.08 -8.25
C LEU A 273 -11.22 10.31 -9.38
N ARG A 274 -11.53 9.02 -9.57
CA ARG A 274 -11.02 8.27 -10.74
C ARG A 274 -11.52 8.86 -12.05
N LYS A 275 -12.79 9.22 -12.13
CA LYS A 275 -13.35 9.89 -13.33
C LYS A 275 -12.72 11.26 -13.57
N ALA A 276 -12.40 11.99 -12.51
CA ALA A 276 -11.71 13.30 -12.58
C ALA A 276 -10.21 13.19 -12.86
N ASN A 277 -9.67 11.98 -12.96
CA ASN A 277 -8.24 11.71 -13.22
C ASN A 277 -7.29 12.49 -12.27
N VAL A 278 -7.39 12.21 -10.99
CA VAL A 278 -6.53 12.79 -9.94
C VAL A 278 -5.19 12.08 -9.78
N VAL A 279 -4.82 11.23 -10.73
CA VAL A 279 -3.58 10.44 -10.68
C VAL A 279 -2.36 11.34 -10.53
N GLY A 280 -1.57 11.07 -9.48
CA GLY A 280 -0.36 11.83 -9.15
C GLY A 280 -0.59 13.21 -8.55
N LYS A 281 -1.84 13.68 -8.44
CA LYS A 281 -2.19 14.96 -7.82
C LYS A 281 -2.30 14.83 -6.29
N PHE A 282 -2.29 15.95 -5.60
CA PHE A 282 -2.71 16.02 -4.20
C PHE A 282 -4.20 16.34 -4.14
N VAL A 283 -4.89 15.77 -3.17
CA VAL A 283 -6.29 16.05 -2.87
C VAL A 283 -6.35 16.69 -1.48
N GLU A 284 -7.11 17.76 -1.33
CA GLU A 284 -7.40 18.37 -0.03
C GLU A 284 -8.89 18.56 0.16
N PHE A 285 -9.37 18.27 1.36
CA PHE A 285 -10.76 18.38 1.71
C PHE A 285 -11.02 19.71 2.43
N PHE A 286 -12.06 20.41 1.99
CA PHE A 286 -12.50 21.66 2.58
C PHE A 286 -14.02 21.76 2.50
N GLY A 287 -14.60 22.86 2.98
CA GLY A 287 -16.05 23.06 3.02
C GLY A 287 -16.66 22.76 4.39
N GLU A 288 -17.92 23.13 4.56
CA GLU A 288 -18.62 23.02 5.84
C GLU A 288 -18.88 21.57 6.29
N GLY A 289 -19.09 20.67 5.32
CA GLY A 289 -19.31 19.25 5.58
C GLY A 289 -18.10 18.50 6.15
N VAL A 290 -16.90 19.10 6.11
CA VAL A 290 -15.71 18.49 6.74
C VAL A 290 -15.91 18.32 8.25
N SER A 291 -16.57 19.26 8.91
CA SER A 291 -16.88 19.21 10.36
C SER A 291 -17.88 18.10 10.74
N GLU A 292 -18.67 17.62 9.79
CA GLU A 292 -19.60 16.49 9.99
C GLU A 292 -18.86 15.13 10.04
N LEU A 293 -17.67 15.05 9.46
CA LEU A 293 -16.87 13.83 9.42
C LEU A 293 -15.96 13.73 10.64
N ALA A 294 -16.12 12.70 11.45
CA ALA A 294 -15.17 12.37 12.51
C ALA A 294 -13.83 11.88 11.91
N VAL A 295 -12.75 11.93 12.70
CA VAL A 295 -11.42 11.50 12.20
C VAL A 295 -11.41 10.08 11.64
N PRO A 296 -12.09 9.07 12.21
CA PRO A 296 -12.18 7.74 11.60
C PRO A 296 -12.83 7.75 10.19
N ASP A 297 -13.83 8.60 9.95
CA ASP A 297 -14.44 8.75 8.62
C ASP A 297 -13.43 9.38 7.64
N ARG A 298 -12.76 10.48 8.05
CA ARG A 298 -11.70 11.13 7.27
C ARG A 298 -10.56 10.16 6.95
N ALA A 299 -10.17 9.35 7.94
CA ALA A 299 -9.12 8.33 7.78
C ALA A 299 -9.53 7.27 6.75
N THR A 300 -10.79 6.84 6.72
CA THR A 300 -11.33 5.94 5.71
C THR A 300 -11.22 6.55 4.29
N LEU A 301 -11.56 7.83 4.13
CA LEU A 301 -11.46 8.54 2.85
C LEU A 301 -10.00 8.69 2.40
N SER A 302 -9.12 9.09 3.32
CA SER A 302 -7.68 9.24 3.05
C SER A 302 -6.98 7.91 2.81
N ASN A 303 -7.44 6.82 3.44
CA ASN A 303 -6.88 5.48 3.26
C ASN A 303 -6.97 5.02 1.81
N MET A 304 -8.09 5.24 1.13
CA MET A 304 -8.29 4.83 -0.26
C MET A 304 -7.69 5.82 -1.30
N CYS A 305 -6.81 6.73 -0.86
CA CYS A 305 -6.09 7.64 -1.75
C CYS A 305 -5.39 6.93 -2.92
N PRO A 306 -4.69 5.81 -2.73
CA PRO A 306 -4.09 5.05 -3.83
C PRO A 306 -5.13 4.47 -4.81
N GLU A 307 -6.31 4.09 -4.32
CA GLU A 307 -7.36 3.50 -5.15
C GLU A 307 -7.99 4.52 -6.10
N TYR A 308 -8.11 5.78 -5.71
CA TYR A 308 -8.49 6.83 -6.66
C TYR A 308 -7.30 7.48 -7.38
N GLY A 309 -6.06 7.13 -7.01
CA GLY A 309 -4.84 7.46 -7.75
C GLY A 309 -4.12 8.72 -7.30
N ALA A 310 -4.57 9.39 -6.25
CA ALA A 310 -3.88 10.57 -5.71
C ALA A 310 -2.63 10.18 -4.90
N THR A 311 -1.73 11.14 -4.68
CA THR A 311 -0.53 10.96 -3.84
C THR A 311 -0.81 11.28 -2.38
N VAL A 312 -1.65 12.27 -2.12
CA VAL A 312 -2.03 12.78 -0.79
C VAL A 312 -3.54 13.04 -0.78
N ALA A 313 -4.18 12.87 0.38
CA ALA A 313 -5.61 13.14 0.60
C ALA A 313 -5.81 13.78 1.97
N LEU A 314 -5.47 15.07 2.09
CA LEU A 314 -5.27 15.77 3.34
C LEU A 314 -6.55 16.45 3.85
N PHE A 315 -6.84 16.24 5.13
CA PHE A 315 -7.86 16.97 5.88
C PHE A 315 -7.23 18.06 6.76
N PRO A 316 -7.95 19.15 7.05
CA PRO A 316 -7.48 20.14 8.01
C PRO A 316 -7.48 19.59 9.44
N VAL A 317 -6.58 20.09 10.27
CA VAL A 317 -6.60 19.84 11.73
C VAL A 317 -7.59 20.81 12.37
N ASP A 318 -8.64 20.29 13.00
CA ASP A 318 -9.71 21.05 13.62
C ASP A 318 -10.13 20.49 14.99
N SER A 319 -11.29 20.91 15.50
CA SER A 319 -11.82 20.40 16.78
C SER A 319 -12.04 18.89 16.78
N ARG A 320 -12.44 18.28 15.63
CA ARG A 320 -12.59 16.83 15.52
C ARG A 320 -11.26 16.08 15.66
N THR A 321 -10.18 16.69 15.16
CA THR A 321 -8.82 16.15 15.39
C THR A 321 -8.46 16.20 16.87
N ILE A 322 -8.75 17.29 17.57
CA ILE A 322 -8.49 17.42 19.01
C ILE A 322 -9.30 16.37 19.81
N GLU A 323 -10.60 16.26 19.53
CA GLU A 323 -11.45 15.22 20.14
C GLU A 323 -10.90 13.80 19.95
N TYR A 324 -10.39 13.49 18.76
CA TYR A 324 -9.81 12.18 18.45
C TYR A 324 -8.49 11.95 19.21
N LEU A 325 -7.63 12.96 19.30
CA LEU A 325 -6.38 12.87 20.08
C LEU A 325 -6.68 12.64 21.57
N GLU A 326 -7.71 13.31 22.12
CA GLU A 326 -8.17 13.10 23.49
C GLU A 326 -8.70 11.67 23.69
N MET A 327 -9.59 11.22 22.80
CA MET A 327 -10.19 9.88 22.85
C MET A 327 -9.12 8.78 22.78
N THR A 328 -8.14 8.94 21.88
CA THR A 328 -7.06 7.96 21.70
C THR A 328 -5.93 8.05 22.72
N GLY A 329 -6.13 8.84 23.78
CA GLY A 329 -5.28 8.81 24.97
C GLY A 329 -3.99 9.63 24.86
N ARG A 330 -3.83 10.54 23.88
CA ARG A 330 -2.70 11.47 23.81
C ARG A 330 -2.65 12.33 25.05
N GLU A 331 -1.43 12.70 25.48
CA GLU A 331 -1.29 13.53 26.69
C GLU A 331 -1.88 14.93 26.46
N ILE A 332 -2.62 15.43 27.46
CA ILE A 332 -3.32 16.73 27.37
C ILE A 332 -2.33 17.87 27.10
N SER A 333 -1.12 17.79 27.68
CA SER A 333 -0.05 18.74 27.40
C SER A 333 0.38 18.73 25.93
N HIS A 334 0.44 17.55 25.30
CA HIS A 334 0.76 17.43 23.88
C HIS A 334 -0.38 17.98 23.02
N ILE A 335 -1.63 17.70 23.34
CA ILE A 335 -2.81 18.24 22.63
C ILE A 335 -2.81 19.77 22.66
N ALA A 336 -2.55 20.36 23.83
CA ALA A 336 -2.41 21.80 23.98
C ALA A 336 -1.22 22.37 23.17
N PHE A 337 -0.10 21.63 23.09
CA PHE A 337 1.04 21.98 22.24
C PHE A 337 0.68 21.99 20.75
N VAL A 338 -0.02 20.95 20.29
CA VAL A 338 -0.52 20.84 18.90
C VAL A 338 -1.40 22.05 18.56
N LYS A 339 -2.40 22.33 19.39
CA LYS A 339 -3.32 23.44 19.16
C LYS A 339 -2.59 24.77 19.10
N LYS A 340 -1.72 25.04 20.07
CA LYS A 340 -0.92 26.28 20.13
C LYS A 340 -0.06 26.48 18.89
N TYR A 341 0.69 25.44 18.47
CA TYR A 341 1.54 25.52 17.28
C TYR A 341 0.72 25.82 16.01
N LEU A 342 -0.43 25.16 15.86
CA LEU A 342 -1.30 25.38 14.69
C LEU A 342 -1.95 26.76 14.69
N GLU A 343 -2.28 27.30 15.84
CA GLU A 343 -2.76 28.68 15.99
C GLU A 343 -1.67 29.70 15.62
N GLU A 344 -0.43 29.50 16.11
CA GLU A 344 0.74 30.33 15.75
C GLU A 344 1.04 30.28 14.24
N GLN A 345 0.81 29.14 13.58
CA GLN A 345 0.96 28.96 12.14
C GLN A 345 -0.26 29.39 11.31
N GLN A 346 -1.36 29.77 11.95
CA GLN A 346 -2.66 30.09 11.33
C GLN A 346 -3.16 28.92 10.43
N MET A 347 -3.05 27.69 10.94
CA MET A 347 -3.46 26.45 10.23
C MET A 347 -4.50 25.62 10.99
N PHE A 348 -5.03 26.11 12.11
CA PHE A 348 -6.09 25.42 12.84
C PHE A 348 -7.46 25.68 12.21
N GLY A 349 -8.26 24.63 11.99
CA GLY A 349 -9.60 24.69 11.41
C GLY A 349 -9.64 24.73 9.89
N VAL A 350 -10.85 24.68 9.34
CA VAL A 350 -11.10 24.76 7.90
C VAL A 350 -10.71 26.15 7.39
N GLN A 351 -9.79 26.20 6.45
CA GLN A 351 -9.27 27.45 5.89
C GLN A 351 -10.16 27.96 4.76
N LYS A 352 -10.19 29.29 4.57
CA LYS A 352 -10.91 29.97 3.49
C LYS A 352 -9.94 30.64 2.53
N GLY A 353 -10.37 30.84 1.28
CA GLY A 353 -9.58 31.54 0.27
C GLY A 353 -8.39 30.74 -0.27
N LEU A 354 -8.40 29.42 -0.12
CA LEU A 354 -7.41 28.55 -0.71
C LEU A 354 -7.59 28.49 -2.23
N GLU A 355 -6.48 28.50 -2.96
CA GLU A 355 -6.47 28.31 -4.40
C GLU A 355 -6.18 26.83 -4.72
N PHE A 356 -6.95 26.26 -5.62
CA PHE A 356 -6.82 24.88 -6.07
C PHE A 356 -6.70 24.81 -7.60
N SER A 357 -5.99 23.81 -8.08
CA SER A 357 -5.87 23.53 -9.52
C SER A 357 -7.20 23.15 -10.14
N GLU A 358 -7.97 22.36 -9.42
CA GLU A 358 -9.30 21.87 -9.78
C GLU A 358 -10.17 21.82 -8.53
N LEU A 359 -11.49 21.95 -8.73
CA LEU A 359 -12.48 21.84 -7.66
C LEU A 359 -13.46 20.72 -7.98
N ILE A 360 -13.79 19.93 -6.98
CA ILE A 360 -14.76 18.82 -7.05
C ILE A 360 -15.72 18.96 -5.86
N ASP A 361 -17.01 18.83 -6.12
CA ASP A 361 -18.02 18.86 -5.07
C ASP A 361 -18.37 17.44 -4.61
N LEU A 362 -18.45 17.27 -3.29
CA LEU A 362 -18.92 16.05 -2.63
C LEU A 362 -20.12 16.38 -1.72
N ASP A 363 -21.31 16.13 -2.25
CA ASP A 363 -22.55 16.28 -1.49
C ASP A 363 -22.85 15.02 -0.67
N LEU A 364 -22.64 15.08 0.65
CA LEU A 364 -22.87 13.97 1.57
C LEU A 364 -24.33 13.51 1.56
N SER A 365 -25.27 14.36 1.23
CA SER A 365 -26.71 14.00 1.18
C SER A 365 -27.07 13.11 -0.02
N SER A 366 -26.24 13.11 -1.04
CA SER A 366 -26.44 12.32 -2.27
C SER A 366 -25.93 10.87 -2.16
N ILE A 367 -25.11 10.56 -1.15
CA ILE A 367 -24.48 9.23 -0.99
C ILE A 367 -25.53 8.14 -0.81
N LYS A 368 -25.28 6.98 -1.42
CA LYS A 368 -26.15 5.79 -1.32
C LYS A 368 -25.38 4.58 -0.80
N PRO A 369 -26.05 3.63 -0.13
CA PRO A 369 -25.46 2.35 0.22
C PRO A 369 -24.86 1.69 -1.01
N SER A 370 -23.62 1.24 -0.92
CA SER A 370 -22.83 0.85 -2.08
C SER A 370 -21.90 -0.32 -1.79
N ILE A 371 -21.58 -1.05 -2.86
CA ILE A 371 -20.46 -2.02 -2.92
C ILE A 371 -19.55 -1.66 -4.09
N SER A 372 -18.31 -2.14 -4.09
CA SER A 372 -17.42 -2.00 -5.24
C SER A 372 -16.83 -3.34 -5.66
N GLY A 373 -16.93 -3.65 -6.93
CA GLY A 373 -16.44 -4.88 -7.52
C GLY A 373 -17.04 -5.14 -8.89
N PRO A 374 -16.70 -6.29 -9.49
CA PRO A 374 -16.04 -7.47 -8.89
C PRO A 374 -14.51 -7.49 -8.91
N ARG A 375 -13.83 -6.50 -9.50
CA ARG A 375 -12.37 -6.55 -9.70
C ARG A 375 -11.60 -5.30 -9.34
N LEU A 376 -12.27 -4.15 -9.27
CA LEU A 376 -11.60 -2.86 -9.06
C LEU A 376 -12.34 -2.01 -8.01
N PRO A 377 -11.64 -1.25 -7.17
CA PRO A 377 -12.24 -0.42 -6.13
C PRO A 377 -13.17 0.68 -6.65
N GLN A 378 -12.93 1.19 -7.88
CA GLN A 378 -13.74 2.21 -8.51
C GLN A 378 -14.98 1.66 -9.24
N GLN A 379 -15.18 0.34 -9.30
CA GLN A 379 -16.38 -0.28 -9.87
C GLN A 379 -17.54 -0.24 -8.87
N ARG A 380 -17.92 0.97 -8.44
CA ARG A 380 -19.00 1.18 -7.49
C ARG A 380 -20.36 0.84 -8.09
N THR A 381 -21.17 0.20 -7.29
CA THR A 381 -22.55 -0.16 -7.62
C THR A 381 -23.46 0.11 -6.43
N ASP A 382 -24.64 0.71 -6.66
CA ASP A 382 -25.65 0.85 -5.61
C ASP A 382 -26.06 -0.53 -5.07
N LEU A 383 -26.28 -0.67 -3.77
CA LEU A 383 -26.54 -1.94 -3.10
C LEU A 383 -27.67 -2.75 -3.75
N GLY A 384 -28.78 -2.11 -4.11
CA GLY A 384 -29.93 -2.76 -4.80
C GLY A 384 -29.65 -3.25 -6.22
N LYS A 385 -28.43 -3.06 -6.73
CA LYS A 385 -28.00 -3.53 -8.06
C LYS A 385 -26.88 -4.56 -8.01
N ALA A 386 -26.48 -5.00 -6.83
CA ALA A 386 -25.37 -5.94 -6.62
C ALA A 386 -25.53 -7.23 -7.45
N ASN A 387 -26.74 -7.82 -7.46
CA ASN A 387 -27.06 -9.00 -8.23
C ASN A 387 -26.82 -8.80 -9.74
N ARG A 388 -27.26 -7.68 -10.30
CA ARG A 388 -27.07 -7.36 -11.73
C ARG A 388 -25.62 -7.14 -12.07
N ASN A 389 -24.85 -6.51 -11.18
CA ASN A 389 -23.42 -6.31 -11.36
C ASN A 389 -22.69 -7.65 -11.51
N PHE A 390 -22.98 -8.64 -10.64
CA PHE A 390 -22.38 -9.96 -10.72
C PHE A 390 -22.85 -10.72 -11.98
N LEU A 391 -24.12 -10.68 -12.31
CA LEU A 391 -24.61 -11.35 -13.52
C LEU A 391 -23.98 -10.79 -14.80
N SER A 392 -23.80 -9.46 -14.88
CA SER A 392 -23.07 -8.83 -16.00
C SER A 392 -21.58 -9.22 -16.02
N PHE A 393 -20.96 -9.40 -14.88
CA PHE A 393 -19.60 -9.94 -14.78
C PHE A 393 -19.55 -11.38 -15.33
N LEU A 394 -20.46 -12.25 -14.90
CA LEU A 394 -20.54 -13.63 -15.36
C LEU A 394 -20.77 -13.71 -16.89
N GLU A 395 -21.61 -12.84 -17.44
CA GLU A 395 -21.80 -12.68 -18.88
C GLU A 395 -20.51 -12.36 -19.63
N SER A 396 -19.68 -11.49 -19.06
CA SER A 396 -18.42 -11.06 -19.68
C SER A 396 -17.34 -12.15 -19.66
N GLU A 397 -17.37 -13.04 -18.67
CA GLU A 397 -16.39 -14.11 -18.49
C GLU A 397 -16.68 -15.36 -19.32
N GLU A 398 -17.95 -15.59 -19.64
CA GLU A 398 -18.38 -16.76 -20.38
C GLU A 398 -18.82 -16.39 -21.79
N ASN A 399 -18.31 -17.14 -22.77
CA ASN A 399 -18.85 -17.09 -24.14
C ASN A 399 -20.29 -17.58 -24.13
N ILE A 400 -21.26 -16.68 -23.97
CA ILE A 400 -22.67 -17.00 -23.79
C ILE A 400 -23.25 -17.50 -25.12
N THR A 401 -23.82 -18.70 -25.07
CA THR A 401 -24.62 -19.22 -26.19
C THR A 401 -25.92 -18.42 -26.25
N PRO A 402 -26.26 -17.77 -27.37
CA PRO A 402 -27.54 -17.05 -27.52
C PRO A 402 -28.70 -18.02 -27.35
N GLY A 403 -29.61 -17.70 -26.43
CA GLY A 403 -30.87 -18.43 -26.32
C GLY A 403 -31.73 -18.31 -27.59
N LYS A 404 -32.65 -19.26 -27.84
CA LYS A 404 -33.55 -19.31 -29.01
C LYS A 404 -34.42 -18.05 -29.20
N SER A 405 -34.51 -17.17 -28.19
CA SER A 405 -35.27 -15.90 -28.21
C SER A 405 -34.43 -14.66 -28.51
N GLY A 406 -33.11 -14.80 -28.76
CA GLY A 406 -32.22 -13.65 -28.98
C GLY A 406 -31.91 -12.84 -27.70
N GLN A 407 -32.47 -13.17 -26.56
CA GLN A 407 -32.09 -12.61 -25.24
C GLN A 407 -30.96 -13.45 -24.66
N LYS A 408 -29.87 -12.78 -24.26
CA LYS A 408 -28.78 -13.38 -23.55
C LYS A 408 -29.25 -13.73 -22.12
N GLN A 409 -29.33 -15.00 -21.78
CA GLN A 409 -29.69 -15.48 -20.46
C GLN A 409 -28.45 -16.15 -19.85
N VAL A 410 -27.93 -15.58 -18.75
CA VAL A 410 -26.82 -16.18 -17.99
C VAL A 410 -27.33 -17.40 -17.25
N ALA A 411 -26.75 -18.55 -17.50
CA ALA A 411 -27.01 -19.74 -16.69
C ALA A 411 -26.08 -19.77 -15.50
N VAL A 412 -26.62 -19.56 -14.31
CA VAL A 412 -25.90 -19.78 -13.04
C VAL A 412 -25.66 -21.28 -12.88
N ARG A 413 -24.39 -21.68 -12.86
CA ARG A 413 -24.00 -23.08 -12.63
C ARG A 413 -24.15 -23.44 -11.18
N GLN A 414 -24.53 -24.67 -10.89
CA GLN A 414 -24.64 -25.23 -9.54
C GLN A 414 -24.11 -26.66 -9.55
N VAL A 415 -23.27 -26.98 -8.56
CA VAL A 415 -22.71 -28.34 -8.40
C VAL A 415 -22.95 -28.85 -6.99
N PRO A 416 -23.11 -30.18 -6.83
CA PRO A 416 -23.22 -30.78 -5.50
C PRO A 416 -21.93 -30.51 -4.68
N LEU A 417 -22.13 -30.21 -3.39
CA LEU A 417 -21.05 -29.97 -2.44
C LEU A 417 -21.28 -30.77 -1.18
N LYS A 418 -20.27 -31.50 -0.72
CA LYS A 418 -20.30 -32.17 0.59
C LYS A 418 -19.22 -31.56 1.49
N ILE A 419 -19.64 -30.92 2.57
CA ILE A 419 -18.76 -30.42 3.62
C ILE A 419 -19.01 -31.25 4.89
N ASP A 420 -18.00 -31.95 5.38
CA ASP A 420 -18.12 -32.95 6.42
C ASP A 420 -19.20 -33.98 6.02
N ASP A 421 -20.26 -34.12 6.84
CA ASP A 421 -21.40 -35.01 6.53
C ASP A 421 -22.62 -34.29 5.95
N ALA A 422 -22.56 -32.97 5.75
CA ALA A 422 -23.65 -32.18 5.21
C ALA A 422 -23.60 -32.10 3.67
N GLN A 423 -24.69 -32.50 3.02
CA GLN A 423 -24.87 -32.28 1.57
C GLN A 423 -25.43 -30.88 1.32
N SER A 424 -24.87 -30.18 0.36
CA SER A 424 -25.20 -28.83 -0.06
C SER A 424 -24.93 -28.66 -1.56
N TYR A 425 -24.96 -27.42 -2.02
CA TYR A 425 -24.59 -27.02 -3.38
C TYR A 425 -23.67 -25.82 -3.35
N LEU A 426 -22.79 -25.73 -4.34
CA LEU A 426 -21.98 -24.55 -4.63
C LEU A 426 -22.38 -24.01 -6.00
N SER A 427 -22.65 -22.71 -6.07
CA SER A 427 -23.13 -22.06 -7.29
C SER A 427 -22.26 -20.87 -7.65
N ASP A 428 -22.32 -20.46 -8.94
CA ASP A 428 -21.81 -19.15 -9.34
C ASP A 428 -22.46 -18.07 -8.48
N GLY A 429 -21.68 -17.10 -8.01
CA GLY A 429 -22.11 -16.02 -7.15
C GLY A 429 -22.25 -16.38 -5.67
N ASP A 430 -21.99 -17.62 -5.29
CA ASP A 430 -21.93 -17.97 -3.87
C ASP A 430 -20.77 -17.27 -3.18
N VAL A 431 -21.02 -16.75 -1.98
CA VAL A 431 -19.99 -16.19 -1.11
C VAL A 431 -19.23 -17.32 -0.43
N VAL A 432 -17.95 -17.44 -0.71
CA VAL A 432 -17.05 -18.44 -0.09
C VAL A 432 -16.06 -17.82 0.90
N ILE A 433 -15.88 -16.50 0.86
CA ILE A 433 -15.07 -15.74 1.83
C ILE A 433 -15.88 -14.50 2.25
N ALA A 434 -16.03 -14.30 3.57
CA ALA A 434 -16.58 -13.10 4.16
C ALA A 434 -15.62 -12.61 5.26
N ALA A 435 -14.93 -11.49 4.99
CA ALA A 435 -13.85 -11.01 5.85
C ALA A 435 -14.09 -9.57 6.34
N ILE A 436 -14.21 -9.40 7.65
CA ILE A 436 -14.07 -8.09 8.30
C ILE A 436 -12.60 -7.89 8.57
N THR A 437 -11.95 -7.03 7.77
CA THR A 437 -10.49 -6.93 7.70
C THR A 437 -10.06 -5.53 7.29
N SER A 438 -8.75 -5.26 7.36
CA SER A 438 -8.09 -4.05 6.86
C SER A 438 -8.27 -2.79 7.71
N CYS A 439 -7.29 -1.89 7.61
CA CYS A 439 -7.32 -0.58 8.28
C CYS A 439 -8.41 0.36 7.77
N THR A 440 -8.89 0.20 6.54
CA THR A 440 -9.86 1.11 5.91
C THR A 440 -11.12 1.29 6.75
N ASN A 441 -11.69 0.19 7.22
CA ASN A 441 -12.96 0.19 7.91
C ASN A 441 -12.85 -0.15 9.40
N THR A 442 -11.89 -1.00 9.81
CA THR A 442 -11.81 -1.46 11.20
C THR A 442 -11.31 -0.38 12.17
N SER A 443 -10.72 0.71 11.67
CA SER A 443 -10.39 1.90 12.45
C SER A 443 -11.61 2.77 12.79
N ASN A 444 -12.75 2.52 12.15
CA ASN A 444 -13.97 3.27 12.35
C ASN A 444 -14.92 2.51 13.28
N GLN A 445 -15.03 2.99 14.53
CA GLN A 445 -15.86 2.36 15.55
C GLN A 445 -17.35 2.31 15.17
N ASN A 446 -17.84 3.27 14.39
CA ASN A 446 -19.26 3.31 13.99
C ASN A 446 -19.62 2.09 13.14
N VAL A 447 -18.82 1.77 12.13
CA VAL A 447 -19.09 0.63 11.24
C VAL A 447 -18.82 -0.72 11.93
N MET A 448 -17.87 -0.77 12.86
CA MET A 448 -17.56 -1.99 13.60
C MET A 448 -18.66 -2.32 14.63
N VAL A 449 -19.15 -1.31 15.36
CA VAL A 449 -20.30 -1.47 16.25
C VAL A 449 -21.57 -1.79 15.46
N ALA A 450 -21.76 -1.16 14.28
CA ALA A 450 -22.86 -1.48 13.38
C ALA A 450 -22.85 -2.95 12.94
N ALA A 451 -21.67 -3.50 12.59
CA ALA A 451 -21.53 -4.92 12.25
C ALA A 451 -21.90 -5.84 13.42
N GLY A 452 -21.44 -5.51 14.64
CA GLY A 452 -21.78 -6.27 15.85
C GLY A 452 -23.27 -6.21 16.21
N LEU A 453 -23.91 -5.03 16.08
CA LEU A 453 -25.34 -4.87 16.30
C LEU A 453 -26.17 -5.61 15.24
N LEU A 454 -25.76 -5.57 13.97
CA LEU A 454 -26.41 -6.33 12.90
C LEU A 454 -26.30 -7.84 13.18
N ALA A 455 -25.11 -8.32 13.56
CA ALA A 455 -24.91 -9.72 13.96
C ALA A 455 -25.82 -10.12 15.13
N LYS A 456 -25.95 -9.25 16.14
CA LYS A 456 -26.85 -9.45 17.28
C LYS A 456 -28.29 -9.63 16.82
N LYS A 457 -28.83 -8.68 16.07
CA LYS A 457 -30.21 -8.73 15.56
C LYS A 457 -30.46 -9.95 14.67
N ALA A 458 -29.47 -10.30 13.81
CA ALA A 458 -29.55 -11.48 12.95
C ALA A 458 -29.67 -12.79 13.77
N VAL A 459 -28.78 -12.96 14.75
CA VAL A 459 -28.80 -14.13 15.66
C VAL A 459 -30.08 -14.19 16.49
N GLU A 460 -30.54 -13.06 17.00
CA GLU A 460 -31.81 -12.99 17.75
C GLU A 460 -33.00 -13.31 16.85
N ALA A 461 -32.98 -12.97 15.58
CA ALA A 461 -33.95 -13.36 14.57
C ALA A 461 -33.87 -14.86 14.19
N GLY A 462 -32.77 -15.54 14.49
CA GLY A 462 -32.53 -16.95 14.17
C GLY A 462 -31.78 -17.22 12.88
N LEU A 463 -31.15 -16.20 12.30
CA LEU A 463 -30.30 -16.35 11.11
C LEU A 463 -28.93 -16.95 11.49
N SER A 464 -28.34 -17.67 10.54
CA SER A 464 -26.98 -18.24 10.65
C SER A 464 -26.26 -18.20 9.32
N VAL A 465 -24.95 -18.24 9.36
CA VAL A 465 -24.11 -18.28 8.15
C VAL A 465 -23.92 -19.72 7.69
N ASN A 466 -23.98 -19.94 6.37
CA ASN A 466 -23.78 -21.26 5.79
C ASN A 466 -22.31 -21.71 5.92
N LYS A 467 -22.08 -23.01 6.18
CA LYS A 467 -20.73 -23.61 6.32
C LYS A 467 -19.81 -23.44 5.10
N LYS A 468 -20.36 -23.17 3.91
CA LYS A 468 -19.57 -22.88 2.70
C LYS A 468 -18.85 -21.53 2.76
N VAL A 469 -19.27 -20.62 3.68
CA VAL A 469 -18.69 -19.29 3.82
C VAL A 469 -17.59 -19.31 4.87
N LYS A 470 -16.36 -19.07 4.46
CA LYS A 470 -15.23 -18.83 5.35
C LYS A 470 -15.34 -17.43 5.93
N THR A 471 -15.72 -17.32 7.20
CA THR A 471 -15.84 -16.05 7.91
C THR A 471 -14.60 -15.76 8.73
N SER A 472 -14.18 -14.50 8.82
CA SER A 472 -13.05 -14.08 9.66
C SER A 472 -13.20 -12.63 10.12
N LEU A 473 -12.67 -12.37 11.32
CA LEU A 473 -12.51 -11.03 11.89
C LEU A 473 -11.02 -10.79 12.12
N ALA A 474 -10.47 -9.78 11.45
CA ALA A 474 -9.07 -9.34 11.63
C ALA A 474 -9.04 -7.82 11.77
N PRO A 475 -9.29 -7.28 12.98
CA PRO A 475 -9.36 -5.86 13.22
C PRO A 475 -7.98 -5.20 13.19
N GLY A 476 -7.97 -3.87 13.00
CA GLY A 476 -6.75 -3.12 12.86
C GLY A 476 -6.05 -2.76 14.18
N SER A 477 -6.71 -2.98 15.33
CA SER A 477 -6.08 -2.85 16.64
C SER A 477 -6.82 -3.66 17.71
N ARG A 478 -6.15 -3.89 18.83
CA ARG A 478 -6.73 -4.56 20.00
C ARG A 478 -7.84 -3.74 20.68
N VAL A 479 -7.87 -2.45 20.44
CA VAL A 479 -8.93 -1.58 20.96
C VAL A 479 -10.28 -1.99 20.37
N VAL A 480 -10.30 -2.40 19.11
CA VAL A 480 -11.53 -2.88 18.43
C VAL A 480 -12.10 -4.10 19.12
N THR A 481 -11.26 -5.10 19.40
CA THR A 481 -11.69 -6.31 20.13
C THR A 481 -12.20 -5.96 21.51
N GLU A 482 -11.49 -5.09 22.23
CA GLU A 482 -11.85 -4.69 23.60
C GLU A 482 -13.26 -4.08 23.67
N TYR A 483 -13.59 -3.10 22.81
CA TYR A 483 -14.93 -2.51 22.88
C TYR A 483 -16.03 -3.44 22.34
N LEU A 484 -15.72 -4.35 21.42
CA LEU A 484 -16.67 -5.37 20.96
C LEU A 484 -16.95 -6.41 22.07
N GLU A 485 -15.94 -6.83 22.83
CA GLU A 485 -16.09 -7.71 23.98
C GLU A 485 -16.84 -7.02 25.13
N LYS A 486 -16.42 -5.81 25.50
CA LYS A 486 -17.02 -5.02 26.57
C LYS A 486 -18.50 -4.69 26.30
N SER A 487 -18.86 -4.51 25.04
CA SER A 487 -20.25 -4.32 24.62
C SER A 487 -21.06 -5.63 24.48
N GLY A 488 -20.42 -6.80 24.57
CA GLY A 488 -21.03 -8.11 24.33
C GLY A 488 -21.32 -8.41 22.86
N LEU A 489 -20.88 -7.54 21.92
CA LEU A 489 -21.15 -7.72 20.49
C LEU A 489 -20.25 -8.78 19.85
N GLN A 490 -19.05 -9.03 20.40
CA GLN A 490 -18.15 -10.06 19.91
C GLN A 490 -18.77 -11.45 19.96
N GLU A 491 -19.58 -11.75 20.99
CA GLU A 491 -20.27 -13.05 21.11
C GLU A 491 -21.20 -13.32 19.90
N TYR A 492 -21.94 -12.30 19.44
CA TYR A 492 -22.85 -12.46 18.30
C TYR A 492 -22.11 -12.58 16.97
N LEU A 493 -20.99 -11.87 16.80
CA LEU A 493 -20.09 -12.06 15.66
C LEU A 493 -19.52 -13.48 15.65
N ASN A 494 -19.08 -14.00 16.80
CA ASN A 494 -18.59 -15.38 16.95
C ASN A 494 -19.67 -16.41 16.59
N ARG A 495 -20.91 -16.20 17.00
CA ARG A 495 -22.04 -17.09 16.67
C ARG A 495 -22.33 -17.16 15.17
N LEU A 496 -21.99 -16.11 14.42
CA LEU A 496 -22.02 -16.09 12.94
C LEU A 496 -20.70 -16.56 12.30
N GLY A 497 -19.74 -17.03 13.10
CA GLY A 497 -18.44 -17.52 12.64
C GLY A 497 -17.36 -16.47 12.50
N PHE A 498 -17.63 -15.18 12.72
CA PHE A 498 -16.65 -14.09 12.68
C PHE A 498 -15.80 -14.05 13.95
N TYR A 499 -15.06 -15.14 14.19
CA TYR A 499 -14.07 -15.19 15.26
C TYR A 499 -12.84 -14.36 14.92
N LEU A 500 -12.18 -13.87 15.96
CA LEU A 500 -10.88 -13.22 15.83
C LEU A 500 -9.88 -14.21 15.22
N ALA A 501 -9.32 -13.85 14.04
CA ALA A 501 -8.33 -14.66 13.34
C ALA A 501 -6.90 -14.10 13.47
N GLY A 502 -6.77 -12.80 13.69
CA GLY A 502 -5.50 -12.11 13.84
C GLY A 502 -5.67 -10.59 13.87
N TYR A 503 -4.57 -9.87 14.09
CA TYR A 503 -4.49 -8.42 13.92
C TYR A 503 -3.52 -8.15 12.78
N GLY A 504 -4.04 -7.76 11.61
CA GLY A 504 -3.20 -7.58 10.44
C GLY A 504 -4.03 -7.37 9.16
N CYS A 505 -3.34 -7.13 8.05
CA CYS A 505 -3.99 -6.91 6.75
C CYS A 505 -4.66 -8.17 6.18
N THR A 506 -4.24 -9.36 6.59
CA THR A 506 -4.82 -10.68 6.31
C THR A 506 -5.43 -10.82 4.91
N THR A 507 -6.74 -11.04 4.80
CA THR A 507 -7.46 -11.25 3.54
C THR A 507 -7.21 -10.14 2.50
N CYS A 508 -7.11 -8.87 2.91
CA CYS A 508 -6.90 -7.75 1.98
C CYS A 508 -5.55 -7.77 1.24
N ILE A 509 -4.51 -8.43 1.81
CA ILE A 509 -3.19 -8.60 1.21
C ILE A 509 -3.00 -9.97 0.52
N GLY A 510 -4.02 -10.82 0.51
CA GLY A 510 -3.93 -12.15 -0.06
C GLY A 510 -3.56 -13.25 0.94
N ASN A 511 -3.62 -12.94 2.24
CA ASN A 511 -3.40 -13.88 3.32
C ASN A 511 -4.72 -14.47 3.84
N SER A 512 -5.66 -14.75 2.94
CA SER A 512 -6.95 -15.38 3.29
C SER A 512 -6.78 -16.79 3.87
N GLY A 513 -5.65 -17.44 3.62
CA GLY A 513 -5.44 -18.86 3.90
C GLY A 513 -6.28 -19.75 2.98
N PRO A 514 -6.19 -21.09 3.13
CA PRO A 514 -6.89 -22.04 2.27
C PRO A 514 -8.41 -21.99 2.49
N LEU A 515 -9.17 -22.29 1.45
CA LEU A 515 -10.59 -22.66 1.56
C LEU A 515 -10.71 -24.11 2.06
N HIS A 516 -11.93 -24.53 2.34
CA HIS A 516 -12.18 -25.94 2.61
C HIS A 516 -11.87 -26.78 1.35
N PRO A 517 -11.15 -27.93 1.43
CA PRO A 517 -10.69 -28.68 0.26
C PRO A 517 -11.83 -29.02 -0.73
N ALA A 518 -12.99 -29.42 -0.25
CA ALA A 518 -14.15 -29.70 -1.11
C ALA A 518 -14.64 -28.47 -1.88
N ILE A 519 -14.48 -27.27 -1.32
CA ILE A 519 -14.84 -26.01 -1.99
C ILE A 519 -13.81 -25.67 -3.07
N GLU A 520 -12.50 -25.79 -2.78
CA GLU A 520 -11.44 -25.56 -3.78
C GLU A 520 -11.57 -26.52 -4.94
N GLU A 521 -11.81 -27.82 -4.68
CA GLU A 521 -12.02 -28.84 -5.70
C GLU A 521 -13.23 -28.50 -6.57
N ALA A 522 -14.40 -28.23 -5.95
CA ALA A 522 -15.62 -27.88 -6.68
C ALA A 522 -15.45 -26.63 -7.57
N ILE A 523 -14.74 -25.58 -7.09
CA ILE A 523 -14.45 -24.38 -7.88
C ILE A 523 -13.56 -24.72 -9.06
N THR A 524 -12.47 -25.46 -8.82
CA THR A 524 -11.41 -25.70 -9.82
C THR A 524 -11.89 -26.62 -10.92
N GLU A 525 -12.55 -27.74 -10.57
CA GLU A 525 -13.02 -28.74 -11.52
C GLU A 525 -14.17 -28.22 -12.39
N ASN A 526 -15.05 -27.41 -11.80
CA ASN A 526 -16.24 -26.91 -12.50
C ASN A 526 -16.08 -25.45 -12.99
N LYS A 527 -14.93 -24.83 -12.75
CA LYS A 527 -14.63 -23.44 -13.13
C LYS A 527 -15.69 -22.44 -12.66
N LEU A 528 -16.21 -22.63 -11.43
CA LEU A 528 -17.23 -21.76 -10.88
C LEU A 528 -16.70 -20.36 -10.62
N SER A 529 -17.53 -19.36 -10.82
CA SER A 529 -17.25 -17.95 -10.48
C SER A 529 -17.87 -17.61 -9.14
N VAL A 530 -17.19 -17.97 -8.06
CA VAL A 530 -17.60 -17.67 -6.67
C VAL A 530 -17.13 -16.30 -6.23
N ALA A 531 -17.66 -15.78 -5.11
CA ALA A 531 -17.41 -14.43 -4.62
C ALA A 531 -16.71 -14.39 -3.26
N ALA A 532 -15.90 -13.34 -3.06
CA ALA A 532 -15.43 -12.88 -1.76
C ALA A 532 -16.05 -11.51 -1.44
N VAL A 533 -16.49 -11.32 -0.21
CA VAL A 533 -16.97 -10.05 0.33
C VAL A 533 -16.06 -9.62 1.47
N LEU A 534 -15.54 -8.40 1.42
CA LEU A 534 -14.58 -7.94 2.41
C LEU A 534 -14.66 -6.44 2.68
N SER A 535 -14.34 -6.04 3.89
CA SER A 535 -14.24 -4.64 4.30
C SER A 535 -12.88 -4.01 3.99
N GLY A 536 -12.18 -4.54 3.00
CA GLY A 536 -10.86 -4.06 2.56
C GLY A 536 -10.90 -2.84 1.64
N ASN A 537 -9.76 -2.56 1.01
CA ASN A 537 -9.58 -1.45 0.06
C ASN A 537 -9.22 -1.92 -1.36
N ARG A 538 -8.81 -3.16 -1.55
CA ARG A 538 -8.43 -3.74 -2.85
C ARG A 538 -9.10 -5.07 -3.08
N ASN A 539 -9.56 -5.27 -4.30
CA ASN A 539 -10.31 -6.45 -4.72
C ASN A 539 -9.87 -6.98 -6.10
N PHE A 540 -8.59 -6.79 -6.42
CA PHE A 540 -8.05 -7.28 -7.70
C PHE A 540 -8.18 -8.81 -7.81
N GLU A 541 -8.38 -9.31 -9.01
CA GLU A 541 -8.43 -10.74 -9.28
C GLU A 541 -7.16 -11.45 -8.79
N ALA A 542 -7.31 -12.65 -8.23
CA ALA A 542 -6.27 -13.46 -7.61
C ALA A 542 -5.53 -12.82 -6.41
N ARG A 543 -5.92 -11.60 -5.99
CA ARG A 543 -5.33 -10.95 -4.81
C ARG A 543 -5.91 -11.49 -3.50
N ILE A 544 -7.23 -11.68 -3.43
CA ILE A 544 -7.91 -12.10 -2.20
C ILE A 544 -7.70 -13.60 -1.98
N HIS A 545 -7.96 -14.39 -3.01
CA HIS A 545 -7.68 -15.82 -3.06
C HIS A 545 -7.47 -16.25 -4.51
N LYS A 546 -6.55 -17.20 -4.74
CA LYS A 546 -6.18 -17.64 -6.10
C LYS A 546 -7.34 -18.18 -6.94
N ASP A 547 -8.35 -18.78 -6.28
CA ASP A 547 -9.48 -19.44 -6.92
C ASP A 547 -10.77 -18.61 -6.90
N VAL A 548 -10.76 -17.42 -6.27
CA VAL A 548 -11.94 -16.55 -6.19
C VAL A 548 -11.82 -15.40 -7.20
N ARG A 549 -12.76 -15.36 -8.15
CA ARG A 549 -12.70 -14.44 -9.30
C ARG A 549 -13.43 -13.12 -9.07
N ALA A 550 -14.53 -13.13 -8.32
CA ALA A 550 -15.34 -11.96 -8.02
C ALA A 550 -15.10 -11.50 -6.59
N ASN A 551 -14.59 -10.29 -6.41
CA ASN A 551 -14.23 -9.76 -5.10
C ASN A 551 -14.92 -8.40 -4.89
N TYR A 552 -15.66 -8.27 -3.78
CA TYR A 552 -16.46 -7.08 -3.49
C TYR A 552 -16.03 -6.39 -2.21
N LEU A 553 -15.75 -5.09 -2.32
CA LEU A 553 -15.50 -4.20 -1.18
C LEU A 553 -16.82 -3.64 -0.66
N MET A 554 -16.99 -3.65 0.65
CA MET A 554 -18.20 -3.15 1.31
C MET A 554 -17.94 -2.85 2.79
N SER A 555 -18.90 -2.19 3.44
CA SER A 555 -18.82 -1.92 4.87
C SER A 555 -18.89 -3.21 5.71
N PRO A 556 -18.29 -3.24 6.93
CA PRO A 556 -18.36 -4.37 7.84
C PRO A 556 -19.78 -4.93 8.08
N PRO A 557 -20.83 -4.11 8.32
CA PRO A 557 -22.17 -4.63 8.43
C PRO A 557 -22.69 -5.30 7.16
N LEU A 558 -22.34 -4.79 5.97
CA LEU A 558 -22.68 -5.44 4.71
C LEU A 558 -21.93 -6.76 4.51
N VAL A 559 -20.68 -6.89 4.96
CA VAL A 559 -19.96 -8.18 4.96
C VAL A 559 -20.74 -9.22 5.75
N VAL A 560 -21.25 -8.87 6.93
CA VAL A 560 -22.10 -9.78 7.73
C VAL A 560 -23.40 -10.10 6.98
N ALA A 561 -24.05 -9.12 6.36
CA ALA A 561 -25.30 -9.32 5.63
C ALA A 561 -25.13 -10.25 4.42
N PHE A 562 -24.08 -10.09 3.62
CA PHE A 562 -23.79 -10.97 2.48
C PHE A 562 -23.34 -12.37 2.92
N ALA A 563 -22.67 -12.50 4.08
CA ALA A 563 -22.35 -13.80 4.65
C ALA A 563 -23.64 -14.57 5.06
N LEU A 564 -24.62 -13.87 5.63
CA LEU A 564 -25.93 -14.45 5.96
C LEU A 564 -26.69 -14.88 4.71
N ALA A 565 -26.73 -14.03 3.68
CA ALA A 565 -27.35 -14.35 2.38
C ALA A 565 -26.64 -15.52 1.67
N GLY A 566 -25.32 -15.65 1.84
CA GLY A 566 -24.49 -16.70 1.22
C GLY A 566 -24.31 -16.56 -0.28
N THR A 567 -24.74 -15.46 -0.91
CA THR A 567 -24.65 -15.20 -2.33
C THR A 567 -24.60 -13.69 -2.63
N VAL A 568 -23.95 -13.32 -3.74
CA VAL A 568 -24.02 -11.94 -4.27
C VAL A 568 -25.15 -11.78 -5.31
N ILE A 569 -25.81 -12.88 -5.69
CA ILE A 569 -27.00 -12.88 -6.55
C ILE A 569 -28.24 -12.68 -5.68
N ILE A 570 -28.34 -11.55 -5.04
CA ILE A 570 -29.45 -11.15 -4.17
C ILE A 570 -29.72 -9.65 -4.32
N ASP A 571 -30.99 -9.25 -4.32
CA ASP A 571 -31.38 -7.84 -4.16
C ASP A 571 -31.55 -7.56 -2.66
N MET A 572 -30.50 -7.03 -2.02
CA MET A 572 -30.45 -6.77 -0.58
C MET A 572 -31.55 -5.83 -0.07
N GLU A 573 -32.17 -5.05 -0.95
CA GLU A 573 -33.25 -4.13 -0.60
C GLU A 573 -34.64 -4.80 -0.64
N LYS A 574 -34.79 -5.89 -1.38
CA LYS A 574 -36.11 -6.50 -1.67
C LYS A 574 -36.21 -7.96 -1.30
N GLU A 575 -35.11 -8.70 -1.24
CA GLU A 575 -35.14 -10.13 -0.98
C GLU A 575 -34.73 -10.42 0.47
N PRO A 576 -35.29 -11.47 1.10
CA PRO A 576 -34.93 -11.82 2.45
C PRO A 576 -33.54 -12.44 2.55
N LEU A 577 -32.82 -12.16 3.63
CA LEU A 577 -31.54 -12.79 3.96
C LEU A 577 -31.72 -14.25 4.39
N GLY A 578 -32.91 -14.63 4.83
CA GLY A 578 -33.24 -15.97 5.27
C GLY A 578 -34.55 -16.04 6.05
N LYS A 579 -34.87 -17.22 6.58
CA LYS A 579 -36.01 -17.46 7.43
C LYS A 579 -35.61 -17.31 8.89
N GLY A 580 -36.38 -16.54 9.63
CA GLY A 580 -36.25 -16.41 11.07
C GLY A 580 -36.73 -17.66 11.83
N LYS A 581 -36.50 -17.69 13.15
CA LYS A 581 -36.92 -18.80 14.03
C LYS A 581 -38.45 -19.00 14.10
N ASP A 582 -39.23 -17.99 13.73
CA ASP A 582 -40.68 -18.04 13.60
C ASP A 582 -41.15 -18.40 12.18
N GLY A 583 -40.24 -18.76 11.28
CA GLY A 583 -40.49 -19.13 9.90
C GLY A 583 -40.76 -17.96 8.95
N LYS A 584 -40.74 -16.71 9.43
CA LYS A 584 -40.95 -15.53 8.60
C LYS A 584 -39.65 -15.10 7.89
N ASP A 585 -39.83 -14.40 6.80
CA ASP A 585 -38.72 -13.79 6.06
C ASP A 585 -38.11 -12.66 6.85
N VAL A 586 -36.79 -12.63 6.94
CA VAL A 586 -36.00 -11.58 7.60
C VAL A 586 -35.23 -10.79 6.51
N TYR A 587 -35.47 -9.50 6.42
CA TYR A 587 -34.87 -8.59 5.46
C TYR A 587 -33.73 -7.78 6.09
N LEU A 588 -32.84 -7.25 5.28
CA LEU A 588 -31.74 -6.40 5.74
C LEU A 588 -32.24 -5.23 6.61
N LYS A 589 -33.32 -4.56 6.17
CA LYS A 589 -33.93 -3.43 6.90
C LYS A 589 -34.39 -3.77 8.31
N ASP A 590 -34.76 -5.05 8.56
CA ASP A 590 -35.28 -5.50 9.86
C ASP A 590 -34.17 -5.62 10.90
N ILE A 591 -32.93 -5.83 10.45
CA ILE A 591 -31.77 -6.04 11.32
C ILE A 591 -30.72 -4.92 11.20
N TRP A 592 -30.91 -3.93 10.33
CA TRP A 592 -30.01 -2.78 10.22
C TRP A 592 -30.05 -1.92 11.49
N PRO A 593 -28.89 -1.61 12.13
CA PRO A 593 -28.88 -0.80 13.34
C PRO A 593 -29.12 0.68 13.05
N THR A 594 -29.79 1.37 13.94
CA THR A 594 -29.99 2.83 13.89
C THR A 594 -28.73 3.57 14.39
N ALA A 595 -28.53 4.80 13.96
CA ALA A 595 -27.46 5.67 14.47
C ALA A 595 -27.53 5.85 15.99
N LYS A 596 -28.73 5.90 16.56
CA LYS A 596 -28.95 6.00 18.01
C LYS A 596 -28.44 4.77 18.76
N GLU A 597 -28.68 3.56 18.25
CA GLU A 597 -28.17 2.31 18.84
C GLU A 597 -26.63 2.29 18.80
N ILE A 598 -26.04 2.65 17.65
CA ILE A 598 -24.58 2.68 17.46
C ILE A 598 -23.94 3.66 18.46
N ASN A 599 -24.43 4.90 18.49
CA ASN A 599 -23.90 5.95 19.37
C ASN A 599 -24.03 5.57 20.86
N ALA A 600 -25.14 4.93 21.26
CA ALA A 600 -25.34 4.49 22.63
C ALA A 600 -24.31 3.41 23.06
N VAL A 601 -23.97 2.48 22.16
CA VAL A 601 -22.95 1.47 22.42
C VAL A 601 -21.56 2.10 22.53
N ILE A 602 -21.21 3.00 21.62
CA ILE A 602 -19.92 3.69 21.61
C ILE A 602 -19.75 4.52 22.90
N ALA A 603 -20.72 5.36 23.23
CA ALA A 603 -20.66 6.24 24.41
C ALA A 603 -20.51 5.45 25.74
N LYS A 604 -21.05 4.22 25.78
CA LYS A 604 -21.00 3.38 26.98
C LYS A 604 -19.70 2.58 27.09
N ASN A 605 -19.11 2.16 25.98
CA ASN A 605 -18.10 1.11 25.97
C ASN A 605 -16.72 1.54 25.43
N LEU A 606 -16.59 2.76 24.87
CA LEU A 606 -15.34 3.28 24.35
C LEU A 606 -14.86 4.43 25.22
N ASP A 607 -13.65 4.32 25.77
CA ASP A 607 -13.07 5.37 26.61
C ASP A 607 -11.55 5.52 26.36
N ARG A 608 -11.02 6.66 26.78
CA ARG A 608 -9.60 7.03 26.68
C ARG A 608 -8.67 6.02 27.38
N GLY A 609 -9.11 5.43 28.48
CA GLY A 609 -8.32 4.48 29.27
C GLY A 609 -7.98 3.22 28.47
N MET A 610 -8.91 2.77 27.66
CA MET A 610 -8.77 1.60 26.79
C MET A 610 -7.60 1.75 25.81
N PHE A 611 -7.48 2.89 25.14
CA PHE A 611 -6.35 3.15 24.24
C PHE A 611 -5.02 3.20 25.00
N LYS A 612 -4.97 3.91 26.13
CA LYS A 612 -3.76 3.98 26.96
C LYS A 612 -3.30 2.59 27.44
N GLU A 613 -4.22 1.75 27.85
CA GLU A 613 -3.94 0.39 28.31
C GLU A 613 -3.38 -0.47 27.18
N LYS A 614 -4.06 -0.49 26.02
CA LYS A 614 -3.67 -1.37 24.90
C LYS A 614 -2.33 -0.97 24.26
N TYR A 615 -1.95 0.31 24.35
CA TYR A 615 -0.68 0.79 23.79
C TYR A 615 0.43 0.99 24.85
N SER A 616 0.16 0.80 26.15
CA SER A 616 1.15 1.03 27.22
C SER A 616 2.40 0.14 27.13
N ASN A 617 2.30 -1.05 26.59
CA ASN A 617 3.38 -2.02 26.44
C ASN A 617 3.52 -2.49 24.98
N ILE A 618 3.46 -1.54 24.06
CA ILE A 618 3.44 -1.85 22.62
C ILE A 618 4.68 -2.66 22.16
N ASP A 619 5.86 -2.37 22.70
CA ASP A 619 7.14 -2.96 22.25
C ASP A 619 7.34 -4.41 22.72
N ASN A 620 6.66 -4.83 23.80
CA ASN A 620 6.83 -6.14 24.46
C ASN A 620 5.50 -6.87 24.70
N TYR A 621 4.44 -6.47 24.02
CA TYR A 621 3.12 -7.07 24.19
C TYR A 621 3.13 -8.60 23.97
N ASN A 622 3.78 -9.04 22.90
CA ASN A 622 3.81 -10.45 22.53
C ASN A 622 4.93 -11.19 23.29
N SER A 623 4.56 -12.17 24.11
CA SER A 623 5.52 -12.94 24.92
C SER A 623 6.50 -13.75 24.07
N LYS A 624 6.08 -14.30 22.92
CA LYS A 624 6.97 -15.01 21.99
C LYS A 624 8.01 -14.05 21.37
N TRP A 625 7.60 -12.81 21.05
CA TRP A 625 8.52 -11.77 20.58
C TRP A 625 9.51 -11.34 21.68
N ALA A 626 9.03 -11.17 22.91
CA ALA A 626 9.86 -10.80 24.04
C ALA A 626 10.90 -11.88 24.36
N ALA A 627 10.57 -13.15 24.20
CA ALA A 627 11.43 -14.31 24.43
C ALA A 627 12.50 -14.54 23.34
N LEU A 628 12.47 -13.81 22.21
CA LEU A 628 13.51 -13.95 21.19
C LEU A 628 14.86 -13.50 21.72
N ASP A 629 15.76 -14.47 21.93
CA ASP A 629 17.14 -14.19 22.34
C ASP A 629 18.01 -13.88 21.14
N VAL A 630 18.44 -12.62 21.04
CA VAL A 630 19.28 -12.10 19.95
C VAL A 630 20.26 -11.08 20.51
N THR A 631 21.52 -11.19 20.13
CA THR A 631 22.60 -10.28 20.55
C THR A 631 22.75 -9.14 19.53
N ALA A 632 22.91 -7.91 20.03
CA ALA A 632 23.25 -6.76 19.20
C ALA A 632 24.67 -6.90 18.63
N SER A 633 24.87 -6.48 17.38
CA SER A 633 26.17 -6.47 16.72
C SER A 633 26.23 -5.38 15.66
N LYS A 634 27.45 -4.91 15.33
CA LYS A 634 27.63 -3.85 14.33
C LYS A 634 27.21 -4.29 12.92
N THR A 635 27.43 -5.56 12.57
CA THR A 635 27.02 -6.19 11.33
C THR A 635 26.19 -7.41 11.62
N TYR A 636 25.27 -7.76 10.72
CA TYR A 636 24.44 -8.96 10.88
C TYR A 636 25.28 -10.22 10.62
N PRO A 637 25.15 -11.27 11.45
CA PRO A 637 25.82 -12.55 11.21
C PRO A 637 25.07 -13.37 10.13
N TRP A 638 25.39 -13.12 8.86
CA TRP A 638 24.73 -13.76 7.73
C TRP A 638 24.89 -15.27 7.77
N ASP A 639 23.78 -16.00 7.56
CA ASP A 639 23.78 -17.46 7.38
C ASP A 639 23.53 -17.78 5.89
N GLU A 640 24.52 -18.40 5.25
CA GLU A 640 24.40 -18.79 3.84
C GLU A 640 23.39 -19.93 3.59
N LYS A 641 22.98 -20.64 4.62
CA LYS A 641 21.94 -21.67 4.54
C LYS A 641 20.53 -21.09 4.66
N SER A 642 20.42 -19.85 5.14
CA SER A 642 19.13 -19.19 5.31
C SER A 642 18.34 -19.16 3.98
N THR A 643 17.05 -19.46 4.10
CA THR A 643 16.09 -19.35 3.01
C THR A 643 15.15 -18.15 3.18
N TYR A 644 15.34 -17.33 4.23
CA TYR A 644 14.56 -16.11 4.51
C TYR A 644 15.38 -14.84 4.42
N ILE A 645 16.63 -14.85 4.93
CA ILE A 645 17.47 -13.65 5.07
C ILE A 645 18.83 -13.90 4.41
N ARG A 646 19.10 -13.20 3.32
CA ARG A 646 20.36 -13.34 2.55
C ARG A 646 20.96 -11.97 2.28
N ASN A 647 22.31 -11.88 2.33
CA ASN A 647 23.02 -10.67 1.93
C ASN A 647 22.84 -10.45 0.42
N PRO A 648 22.17 -9.38 -0.02
CA PRO A 648 21.95 -9.12 -1.44
C PRO A 648 23.21 -8.65 -2.16
N THR A 649 23.25 -8.86 -3.47
CA THR A 649 24.40 -8.51 -4.31
C THR A 649 24.42 -7.05 -4.80
N PHE A 650 23.52 -6.20 -4.32
CA PHE A 650 23.34 -4.82 -4.81
C PHE A 650 24.58 -3.92 -4.65
N PHE A 651 25.43 -4.22 -3.67
CA PHE A 651 26.66 -3.46 -3.40
C PHE A 651 27.93 -4.14 -3.92
N GLU A 652 27.83 -5.20 -4.69
CA GLU A 652 28.98 -5.82 -5.37
C GLU A 652 29.58 -4.83 -6.38
N GLY A 653 30.89 -4.72 -6.40
CA GLY A 653 31.60 -3.77 -7.26
C GLY A 653 31.41 -2.28 -6.92
N PHE A 654 30.60 -1.94 -5.89
CA PHE A 654 30.42 -0.55 -5.48
C PHE A 654 31.72 0.07 -4.99
N THR A 655 31.99 1.29 -5.50
CA THR A 655 33.01 2.22 -4.97
C THR A 655 32.39 3.61 -4.78
N PRO A 656 32.86 4.41 -3.80
CA PRO A 656 32.31 5.76 -3.56
C PRO A 656 32.41 6.71 -4.76
N ASP A 657 33.34 6.40 -5.68
CA ASP A 657 33.60 7.22 -6.85
C ASP A 657 32.89 6.71 -8.13
N THR A 658 32.01 5.70 -8.00
CA THR A 658 31.23 5.18 -9.13
C THR A 658 30.46 6.30 -9.84
N ARG A 659 30.58 6.36 -11.15
CA ARG A 659 29.86 7.28 -12.04
C ARG A 659 29.39 6.52 -13.27
N ASN A 660 28.09 6.20 -13.28
CA ASN A 660 27.43 5.65 -14.46
C ASN A 660 26.95 6.80 -15.36
N THR A 661 26.85 6.54 -16.64
CA THR A 661 26.27 7.47 -17.63
C THR A 661 25.26 6.72 -18.48
N LEU A 662 24.35 7.42 -19.10
CA LEU A 662 23.46 6.83 -20.10
C LEU A 662 24.32 6.37 -21.29
N LYS A 663 24.62 5.08 -21.32
CA LYS A 663 25.40 4.46 -22.39
C LYS A 663 24.49 3.71 -23.34
N THR A 664 24.85 3.72 -24.63
CA THR A 664 24.15 2.91 -25.63
C THR A 664 24.04 1.46 -25.18
N ILE A 665 22.82 0.93 -25.15
CA ILE A 665 22.54 -0.47 -24.91
C ILE A 665 22.57 -1.18 -26.26
N LYS A 666 23.67 -1.89 -26.54
CA LYS A 666 23.89 -2.55 -27.83
C LYS A 666 23.49 -4.02 -27.80
N GLY A 667 22.76 -4.46 -28.81
CA GLY A 667 22.51 -5.88 -29.04
C GLY A 667 21.59 -6.53 -28.02
N ALA A 668 20.60 -5.80 -27.50
CA ALA A 668 19.64 -6.28 -26.53
C ALA A 668 18.57 -7.15 -27.18
N TYR A 669 18.06 -8.13 -26.41
CA TYR A 669 16.83 -8.84 -26.72
C TYR A 669 15.69 -8.44 -25.79
N PRO A 670 14.44 -8.43 -26.28
CA PRO A 670 13.29 -8.33 -25.41
C PRO A 670 13.12 -9.62 -24.61
N LEU A 671 13.16 -9.53 -23.28
CA LEU A 671 12.82 -10.65 -22.40
C LEU A 671 11.31 -10.80 -22.30
N LEU A 672 10.57 -9.70 -22.32
CA LEU A 672 9.12 -9.66 -22.16
C LEU A 672 8.50 -8.63 -23.11
N ILE A 673 7.30 -8.95 -23.59
CA ILE A 673 6.40 -8.03 -24.28
C ILE A 673 5.04 -8.12 -23.59
N LEU A 674 4.72 -7.10 -22.81
CA LEU A 674 3.58 -7.06 -21.90
C LEU A 674 2.51 -6.08 -22.39
N GLY A 675 1.26 -6.30 -22.00
CA GLY A 675 0.13 -5.42 -22.27
C GLY A 675 -0.01 -4.27 -21.26
N ASP A 676 -1.22 -3.69 -21.23
CA ASP A 676 -1.59 -2.61 -20.32
C ASP A 676 -1.82 -3.11 -18.90
N SER A 677 -1.72 -2.18 -17.92
CA SER A 677 -2.06 -2.37 -16.51
C SER A 677 -1.36 -3.57 -15.84
N VAL A 678 -0.12 -3.84 -16.23
CA VAL A 678 0.72 -4.83 -15.55
C VAL A 678 1.09 -4.29 -14.19
N THR A 679 0.57 -4.94 -13.15
CA THR A 679 0.73 -4.49 -11.76
C THR A 679 2.05 -4.96 -11.15
N THR A 680 2.43 -4.36 -10.03
CA THR A 680 3.56 -4.84 -9.21
C THR A 680 3.35 -6.25 -8.68
N ASP A 681 2.09 -6.72 -8.55
CA ASP A 681 1.77 -8.12 -8.23
C ASP A 681 2.12 -9.09 -9.36
N HIS A 682 2.01 -8.66 -10.62
CA HIS A 682 2.47 -9.43 -11.77
C HIS A 682 3.99 -9.49 -11.84
N ILE A 683 4.66 -8.38 -11.51
CA ILE A 683 6.13 -8.28 -11.61
C ILE A 683 6.80 -8.98 -10.43
N SER A 684 6.33 -8.74 -9.19
CA SER A 684 6.88 -9.32 -7.97
C SER A 684 5.75 -9.86 -7.09
N PRO A 685 5.43 -11.16 -7.18
CA PRO A 685 4.33 -11.76 -6.41
C PRO A 685 4.59 -11.71 -4.90
N ALA A 686 3.52 -11.70 -4.12
CA ALA A 686 3.55 -11.77 -2.65
C ALA A 686 2.97 -13.10 -2.11
N GLY A 687 2.12 -13.76 -2.91
CA GLY A 687 1.38 -14.96 -2.51
C GLY A 687 2.23 -16.23 -2.42
N SER A 688 1.54 -17.38 -2.46
CA SER A 688 2.13 -18.71 -2.33
C SER A 688 3.16 -19.01 -3.43
N ILE A 689 4.17 -19.84 -3.08
CA ILE A 689 5.23 -20.28 -3.99
C ILE A 689 4.86 -21.65 -4.55
N SER A 690 4.74 -21.75 -5.86
CA SER A 690 4.47 -23.04 -6.53
C SER A 690 5.71 -23.94 -6.47
N LYS A 691 5.51 -25.22 -6.13
CA LYS A 691 6.58 -26.24 -6.09
C LYS A 691 7.35 -26.36 -7.41
N ASN A 692 6.65 -26.19 -8.55
CA ASN A 692 7.23 -26.36 -9.87
C ASN A 692 7.90 -25.09 -10.41
N SER A 693 7.74 -23.94 -9.75
CA SER A 693 8.41 -22.69 -10.12
C SER A 693 9.91 -22.73 -9.82
N PRO A 694 10.73 -21.86 -10.45
CA PRO A 694 12.14 -21.74 -10.13
C PRO A 694 12.41 -21.47 -8.64
N ALA A 695 11.55 -20.66 -7.98
CA ALA A 695 11.65 -20.41 -6.55
C ALA A 695 11.32 -21.66 -5.70
N GLY A 696 10.29 -22.42 -6.10
CA GLY A 696 9.92 -23.66 -5.41
C GLY A 696 11.01 -24.74 -5.55
N LYS A 697 11.59 -24.91 -6.73
CA LYS A 697 12.72 -25.81 -6.95
C LYS A 697 13.92 -25.45 -6.08
N TYR A 698 14.27 -24.15 -6.03
CA TYR A 698 15.34 -23.65 -5.16
C TYR A 698 15.08 -23.99 -3.68
N LEU A 699 13.85 -23.82 -3.20
CA LEU A 699 13.50 -24.15 -1.82
C LEU A 699 13.65 -25.67 -1.55
N VAL A 700 13.20 -26.52 -2.47
CA VAL A 700 13.36 -27.98 -2.35
C VAL A 700 14.84 -28.36 -2.33
N GLU A 701 15.67 -27.78 -3.18
CA GLU A 701 17.13 -27.96 -3.20
C GLU A 701 17.80 -27.56 -1.88
N LYS A 702 17.23 -26.54 -1.19
CA LYS A 702 17.67 -26.12 0.14
C LYS A 702 17.06 -26.95 1.28
N GLY A 703 16.30 -28.01 0.98
CA GLY A 703 15.70 -28.91 1.95
C GLY A 703 14.39 -28.42 2.59
N VAL A 704 13.77 -27.37 2.06
CA VAL A 704 12.48 -26.86 2.54
C VAL A 704 11.36 -27.69 1.91
N LYS A 705 10.45 -28.21 2.73
CA LYS A 705 9.30 -28.97 2.25
C LYS A 705 8.24 -28.04 1.63
N PRO A 706 7.43 -28.50 0.66
CA PRO A 706 6.40 -27.68 0.03
C PRO A 706 5.39 -27.05 1.00
N GLU A 707 5.01 -27.75 2.05
CA GLU A 707 4.13 -27.24 3.10
C GLU A 707 4.74 -26.09 3.92
N ASP A 708 6.08 -25.96 3.90
CA ASP A 708 6.85 -24.95 4.64
C ASP A 708 7.34 -23.80 3.73
N PHE A 709 6.91 -23.77 2.48
CA PHE A 709 7.36 -22.74 1.53
C PHE A 709 6.99 -21.33 1.98
N ASN A 710 5.89 -21.18 2.71
CA ASN A 710 5.34 -19.88 3.06
C ASN A 710 5.02 -19.07 1.78
N SER A 711 5.17 -17.76 1.79
CA SER A 711 4.86 -16.89 0.66
C SER A 711 6.08 -16.13 0.16
N PHE A 712 6.01 -15.61 -1.07
CA PHE A 712 7.02 -14.66 -1.56
C PHE A 712 7.12 -13.42 -0.65
N GLY A 713 6.00 -12.91 -0.13
CA GLY A 713 5.97 -11.80 0.81
C GLY A 713 6.83 -12.04 2.03
N SER A 714 6.71 -13.21 2.64
CA SER A 714 7.50 -13.60 3.81
C SER A 714 8.98 -13.81 3.51
N ARG A 715 9.36 -14.08 2.26
CA ARG A 715 10.75 -14.36 1.86
C ARG A 715 11.46 -13.20 1.16
N ARG A 716 10.88 -12.00 1.21
CA ARG A 716 11.45 -10.80 0.58
C ARG A 716 12.84 -10.40 1.09
N GLY A 717 13.27 -10.90 2.24
CA GLY A 717 14.64 -10.76 2.73
C GLY A 717 15.66 -11.66 2.03
N ASN A 718 15.24 -12.50 1.09
CA ASN A 718 16.09 -13.39 0.31
C ASN A 718 16.01 -13.07 -1.19
N HIS A 719 17.02 -12.39 -1.71
CA HIS A 719 17.10 -11.98 -3.11
C HIS A 719 17.09 -13.16 -4.09
N GLU A 720 17.59 -14.34 -3.71
CA GLU A 720 17.62 -15.53 -4.54
C GLU A 720 16.20 -16.05 -4.84
N ILE A 721 15.31 -16.01 -3.85
CA ILE A 721 13.91 -16.41 -4.03
C ILE A 721 13.15 -15.33 -4.81
N MET A 722 13.36 -14.08 -4.47
CA MET A 722 12.64 -12.97 -5.10
C MET A 722 12.99 -12.81 -6.58
N MET A 723 14.26 -12.97 -6.93
CA MET A 723 14.71 -12.96 -8.33
C MET A 723 14.06 -14.09 -9.15
N ARG A 724 13.93 -15.29 -8.56
CA ARG A 724 13.27 -16.46 -9.17
C ARG A 724 11.76 -16.29 -9.29
N GLY A 725 11.16 -15.45 -8.46
CA GLY A 725 9.74 -15.09 -8.51
C GLY A 725 9.41 -13.89 -9.40
N THR A 726 10.42 -13.14 -9.84
CA THR A 726 10.21 -11.93 -10.65
C THR A 726 9.59 -12.30 -12.00
N TYR A 727 8.45 -11.65 -12.32
CA TYR A 727 7.55 -11.97 -13.44
C TYR A 727 6.98 -13.41 -13.39
N GLY A 728 6.99 -14.04 -12.23
CA GLY A 728 6.50 -15.41 -12.05
C GLY A 728 5.01 -15.56 -11.73
N ASN A 729 4.21 -14.50 -11.86
CA ASN A 729 2.78 -14.54 -11.59
C ASN A 729 2.05 -15.40 -12.63
N ASN A 730 1.16 -16.29 -12.18
CA ASN A 730 0.42 -17.23 -13.04
C ASN A 730 -0.53 -16.56 -14.05
N ARG A 731 -0.85 -15.27 -13.85
CA ARG A 731 -1.72 -14.47 -14.72
C ARG A 731 -0.94 -13.51 -15.63
N LEU A 732 0.36 -13.55 -15.61
CA LEU A 732 1.18 -12.73 -16.49
C LEU A 732 0.99 -13.19 -17.95
N LYS A 733 0.66 -12.22 -18.82
CA LYS A 733 0.53 -12.45 -20.27
C LYS A 733 1.74 -11.86 -20.97
N ASN A 734 2.65 -12.73 -21.38
CA ASN A 734 3.81 -12.36 -22.17
C ASN A 734 3.57 -12.77 -23.63
N GLN A 735 3.57 -11.82 -24.56
CA GLN A 735 3.30 -12.09 -25.98
C GLN A 735 4.37 -12.98 -26.66
N LEU A 736 5.53 -13.15 -26.03
CA LEU A 736 6.56 -14.07 -26.53
C LEU A 736 6.28 -15.54 -26.18
N ALA A 737 5.54 -15.79 -25.10
CA ALA A 737 5.25 -17.12 -24.62
C ALA A 737 3.96 -17.71 -25.20
N SER A 738 3.91 -19.02 -25.31
CA SER A 738 2.73 -19.77 -25.79
C SER A 738 1.64 -19.92 -24.72
N GLN A 739 1.96 -19.66 -23.44
CA GLN A 739 1.07 -19.85 -22.29
C GLN A 739 1.16 -18.68 -21.31
N GLU A 740 0.12 -18.50 -20.51
CA GLU A 740 0.11 -17.53 -19.40
C GLU A 740 1.03 -18.00 -18.27
N GLY A 741 1.54 -17.05 -17.48
CA GLY A 741 2.41 -17.30 -16.34
C GLY A 741 3.83 -16.81 -16.55
N GLY A 742 4.75 -17.30 -15.71
CA GLY A 742 6.15 -16.88 -15.68
C GLY A 742 7.03 -17.44 -16.80
N TYR A 743 6.56 -17.41 -18.05
CA TYR A 743 7.24 -17.99 -19.19
C TYR A 743 7.67 -16.96 -20.24
N THR A 744 8.77 -17.25 -20.92
CA THR A 744 9.28 -16.49 -22.06
C THR A 744 10.08 -17.40 -22.99
N VAL A 745 10.59 -16.84 -24.09
CA VAL A 745 11.34 -17.55 -25.11
C VAL A 745 12.76 -17.02 -25.18
N HIS A 746 13.74 -17.90 -25.21
CA HIS A 746 15.11 -17.56 -25.62
C HIS A 746 15.13 -17.35 -27.13
N LEU A 747 15.23 -16.10 -27.57
CA LEU A 747 14.98 -15.73 -28.96
C LEU A 747 15.99 -16.31 -29.98
N PRO A 748 17.29 -16.46 -29.67
CA PRO A 748 18.24 -17.05 -30.60
C PRO A 748 17.88 -18.48 -31.04
N ASP A 749 17.44 -19.34 -30.11
CA ASP A 749 17.10 -20.75 -30.37
C ASP A 749 15.59 -21.07 -30.26
N ARG A 750 14.78 -20.08 -29.94
CA ARG A 750 13.31 -20.15 -29.78
C ARG A 750 12.86 -21.15 -28.71
N LYS A 751 13.69 -21.40 -27.72
CA LYS A 751 13.37 -22.29 -26.61
C LYS A 751 12.53 -21.56 -25.57
N GLU A 752 11.34 -22.08 -25.31
CA GLU A 752 10.46 -21.58 -24.23
C GLU A 752 10.90 -22.14 -22.86
N GLY A 753 10.84 -21.32 -21.83
CA GLY A 753 11.16 -21.69 -20.45
C GLY A 753 10.70 -20.64 -19.44
N PHE A 754 10.97 -20.90 -18.17
CA PHE A 754 10.70 -19.90 -17.14
C PHE A 754 11.54 -18.63 -17.37
N ILE A 755 10.95 -17.47 -17.10
CA ILE A 755 11.61 -16.17 -17.29
C ILE A 755 12.94 -16.11 -16.56
N PHE A 756 13.00 -16.61 -15.32
CA PHE A 756 14.26 -16.67 -14.56
C PHE A 756 15.34 -17.50 -15.28
N ASP A 757 15.01 -18.71 -15.72
CA ASP A 757 15.97 -19.63 -16.36
C ASP A 757 16.49 -19.04 -17.67
N ILE A 758 15.63 -18.47 -18.48
CA ILE A 758 15.98 -17.79 -19.74
C ILE A 758 16.84 -16.54 -19.47
N ALA A 759 16.51 -15.75 -18.45
CA ALA A 759 17.31 -14.58 -18.06
C ALA A 759 18.74 -15.00 -17.60
N GLN A 760 18.87 -16.11 -16.87
CA GLN A 760 20.18 -16.67 -16.50
C GLN A 760 20.99 -17.14 -17.73
N GLN A 761 20.32 -17.71 -18.72
CA GLN A 761 20.98 -18.07 -19.98
C GLN A 761 21.54 -16.82 -20.69
N TYR A 762 20.73 -15.76 -20.86
CA TYR A 762 21.20 -14.50 -21.43
C TYR A 762 22.31 -13.81 -20.60
N SER A 763 22.25 -13.95 -19.28
CA SER A 763 23.32 -13.45 -18.39
C SER A 763 24.64 -14.16 -18.65
N SER A 764 24.64 -15.48 -18.82
CA SER A 764 25.85 -16.27 -19.19
C SER A 764 26.41 -15.86 -20.54
N GLU A 765 25.54 -15.49 -21.47
CA GLU A 765 25.90 -15.00 -22.81
C GLU A 765 26.32 -13.51 -22.82
N LYS A 766 26.24 -12.82 -21.66
CA LYS A 766 26.47 -11.37 -21.53
C LYS A 766 25.59 -10.52 -22.44
N THR A 767 24.40 -10.99 -22.74
CA THR A 767 23.43 -10.33 -23.60
C THR A 767 22.54 -9.39 -22.77
N PRO A 768 22.47 -8.08 -23.07
CA PRO A 768 21.59 -7.17 -22.35
C PRO A 768 20.12 -7.44 -22.67
N LEU A 769 19.26 -7.22 -21.69
CA LEU A 769 17.83 -7.46 -21.78
C LEU A 769 17.04 -6.15 -21.67
N ILE A 770 15.89 -6.11 -22.37
CA ILE A 770 14.90 -5.04 -22.29
C ILE A 770 13.50 -5.63 -22.10
N VAL A 771 12.56 -4.82 -21.62
CA VAL A 771 11.15 -5.19 -21.47
C VAL A 771 10.30 -4.16 -22.20
N PHE A 772 9.31 -4.61 -22.96
CA PHE A 772 8.25 -3.78 -23.50
C PHE A 772 6.99 -3.94 -22.67
N ALA A 773 6.30 -2.83 -22.43
CA ALA A 773 5.04 -2.81 -21.69
C ALA A 773 4.04 -1.79 -22.26
N GLY A 774 2.78 -1.97 -21.95
CA GLY A 774 1.72 -1.04 -22.32
C GLY A 774 1.56 0.11 -21.33
N LYS A 775 0.33 0.56 -21.13
CA LYS A 775 -0.04 1.67 -20.23
C LYS A 775 -0.05 1.23 -18.77
N GLU A 776 0.16 2.21 -17.88
CA GLU A 776 0.09 2.05 -16.41
C GLU A 776 1.00 0.92 -15.89
N TYR A 777 2.19 0.78 -16.44
CA TYR A 777 3.13 -0.26 -16.02
C TYR A 777 3.58 -0.05 -14.57
N GLY A 778 3.45 -1.09 -13.75
CA GLY A 778 3.82 -1.07 -12.33
C GLY A 778 2.72 -0.54 -11.40
N ALA A 779 1.47 -0.46 -11.85
CA ALA A 779 0.33 -0.09 -11.00
C ALA A 779 0.17 -1.04 -9.79
N GLY A 780 -0.48 -0.58 -8.74
CA GLY A 780 -0.78 -1.38 -7.54
C GLY A 780 0.09 -1.02 -6.33
N SER A 781 0.54 -2.04 -5.58
CA SER A 781 1.31 -1.83 -4.35
C SER A 781 2.71 -1.28 -4.61
N SER A 782 3.22 -0.46 -3.68
CA SER A 782 4.60 0.02 -3.72
C SER A 782 5.58 -1.11 -3.38
N ARG A 783 6.04 -1.84 -4.40
CA ARG A 783 6.97 -2.96 -4.24
C ARG A 783 8.32 -2.65 -4.88
N ASP A 784 9.32 -2.39 -4.06
CA ASP A 784 10.70 -2.23 -4.48
C ASP A 784 11.25 -3.47 -5.18
N TRP A 785 10.84 -4.68 -4.76
CA TRP A 785 11.22 -5.92 -5.40
C TRP A 785 10.78 -6.04 -6.87
N ALA A 786 9.78 -5.28 -7.30
CA ALA A 786 9.45 -5.19 -8.72
C ALA A 786 10.59 -4.55 -9.53
N ALA A 787 11.34 -3.60 -8.95
CA ALA A 787 12.52 -3.03 -9.58
C ALA A 787 13.81 -3.80 -9.24
N LYS A 788 14.00 -4.22 -7.98
CA LYS A 788 15.15 -5.04 -7.54
C LYS A 788 15.25 -6.35 -8.34
N GLY A 789 14.13 -7.06 -8.51
CA GLY A 789 14.07 -8.28 -9.33
C GLY A 789 14.35 -8.02 -10.80
N THR A 790 13.79 -6.97 -11.37
CA THR A 790 14.05 -6.52 -12.74
C THR A 790 15.54 -6.25 -12.95
N TYR A 791 16.19 -5.54 -12.02
CA TYR A 791 17.64 -5.30 -12.04
C TYR A 791 18.45 -6.61 -11.98
N LEU A 792 18.10 -7.52 -11.06
CA LEU A 792 18.81 -8.78 -10.84
C LEU A 792 18.68 -9.76 -12.02
N LEU A 793 17.58 -9.69 -12.77
CA LEU A 793 17.43 -10.46 -14.03
C LEU A 793 18.29 -9.89 -15.18
N GLY A 794 19.04 -8.79 -14.98
CA GLY A 794 19.92 -8.21 -15.98
C GLY A 794 19.23 -7.27 -16.97
N ILE A 795 17.97 -6.92 -16.73
CA ILE A 795 17.20 -5.97 -17.56
C ILE A 795 17.81 -4.57 -17.42
N LYS A 796 18.15 -3.95 -18.53
CA LYS A 796 18.81 -2.62 -18.60
C LYS A 796 17.81 -1.48 -18.74
N ALA A 797 16.74 -1.72 -19.48
CA ALA A 797 15.68 -0.73 -19.70
C ALA A 797 14.31 -1.39 -19.79
N VAL A 798 13.32 -0.66 -19.34
CA VAL A 798 11.91 -0.95 -19.58
C VAL A 798 11.36 0.12 -20.49
N ILE A 799 10.60 -0.25 -21.52
CA ILE A 799 10.01 0.65 -22.51
C ILE A 799 8.50 0.51 -22.44
N ALA A 800 7.79 1.48 -21.89
CA ALA A 800 6.36 1.42 -21.66
C ALA A 800 5.59 2.54 -22.39
N GLU A 801 4.28 2.39 -22.54
CA GLU A 801 3.42 3.48 -23.00
C GLU A 801 3.16 4.51 -21.91
N SER A 802 3.11 4.08 -20.64
CA SER A 802 3.13 4.94 -19.44
C SER A 802 3.47 4.14 -18.18
N TYR A 803 3.84 4.84 -17.11
CA TYR A 803 4.27 4.24 -15.84
C TYR A 803 3.38 4.70 -14.68
N GLU A 804 3.25 3.82 -13.70
CA GLU A 804 2.90 4.22 -12.35
C GLU A 804 4.10 4.89 -11.66
N ARG A 805 3.85 5.98 -10.92
CA ARG A 805 4.88 6.87 -10.36
C ARG A 805 5.93 6.13 -9.51
N ILE A 806 5.47 5.37 -8.51
CA ILE A 806 6.36 4.71 -7.53
C ILE A 806 7.25 3.66 -8.22
N HIS A 807 6.68 2.89 -9.14
CA HIS A 807 7.44 1.85 -9.84
C HIS A 807 8.50 2.45 -10.76
N ARG A 808 8.17 3.54 -11.48
CA ARG A 808 9.14 4.27 -12.31
C ARG A 808 10.31 4.76 -11.47
N SER A 809 10.02 5.40 -10.33
CA SER A 809 11.04 5.90 -9.40
C SER A 809 11.93 4.78 -8.85
N ASN A 810 11.33 3.64 -8.49
CA ASN A 810 12.06 2.45 -8.04
C ASN A 810 12.99 1.89 -9.12
N LEU A 811 12.59 1.88 -10.40
CA LEU A 811 13.46 1.46 -11.52
C LEU A 811 14.70 2.33 -11.58
N VAL A 812 14.54 3.67 -11.55
CA VAL A 812 15.67 4.61 -11.52
C VAL A 812 16.53 4.39 -10.27
N GLY A 813 15.90 4.22 -9.12
CA GLY A 813 16.55 3.97 -7.84
C GLY A 813 17.43 2.71 -7.82
N MET A 814 17.13 1.74 -8.70
CA MET A 814 17.94 0.53 -8.92
C MET A 814 18.90 0.63 -10.12
N GLY A 815 18.91 1.73 -10.86
CA GLY A 815 19.74 1.88 -12.05
C GLY A 815 19.19 1.20 -13.31
N VAL A 816 17.89 0.86 -13.35
CA VAL A 816 17.18 0.41 -14.55
C VAL A 816 16.59 1.63 -15.25
N ILE A 817 16.77 1.77 -16.56
CA ILE A 817 16.35 2.96 -17.31
C ILE A 817 14.87 2.83 -17.73
N PRO A 818 13.95 3.66 -17.21
CA PRO A 818 12.60 3.72 -17.71
C PRO A 818 12.55 4.59 -18.98
N LEU A 819 12.00 4.05 -20.05
CA LEU A 819 11.81 4.70 -21.34
C LEU A 819 10.31 4.69 -21.68
N GLU A 820 9.82 5.77 -22.28
CA GLU A 820 8.42 5.92 -22.63
C GLU A 820 8.25 6.21 -24.13
N PHE A 821 7.29 5.54 -24.74
CA PHE A 821 6.91 5.85 -26.12
C PHE A 821 6.31 7.26 -26.22
N GLU A 822 6.43 7.89 -27.36
CA GLU A 822 5.69 9.13 -27.64
C GLU A 822 4.18 8.89 -27.58
N GLN A 823 3.41 9.93 -27.29
CA GLN A 823 1.95 9.81 -27.09
C GLN A 823 1.26 9.14 -28.29
N GLY A 824 0.46 8.12 -28.01
CA GLY A 824 -0.25 7.34 -29.02
C GLY A 824 0.59 6.27 -29.73
N ARG A 825 1.85 6.10 -29.31
CA ARG A 825 2.74 5.04 -29.78
C ARG A 825 2.87 3.94 -28.74
N GLY A 826 3.29 2.76 -29.16
CA GLY A 826 3.53 1.60 -28.30
C GLY A 826 4.15 0.46 -29.09
N TYR A 827 4.50 -0.64 -28.40
CA TYR A 827 5.17 -1.78 -29.04
C TYR A 827 4.44 -2.30 -30.28
N LYS A 828 3.10 -2.37 -30.25
CA LYS A 828 2.25 -2.84 -31.34
C LYS A 828 2.47 -2.10 -32.69
N TYR A 829 3.02 -0.88 -32.64
CA TYR A 829 3.30 -0.08 -33.84
C TYR A 829 4.70 -0.29 -34.41
N LEU A 830 5.59 -1.02 -33.69
CA LEU A 830 6.97 -1.20 -34.13
C LEU A 830 7.09 -2.20 -35.28
N SER A 831 6.21 -3.19 -35.35
CA SER A 831 6.34 -4.34 -36.26
C SER A 831 7.75 -4.94 -36.23
N ALA A 832 8.35 -5.02 -35.04
CA ALA A 832 9.73 -5.44 -34.85
C ALA A 832 9.91 -6.94 -35.03
N ASP A 833 10.97 -7.37 -35.72
CA ASP A 833 11.45 -8.75 -35.68
C ASP A 833 12.19 -9.00 -34.37
N VAL A 834 11.52 -9.57 -33.40
CA VAL A 834 12.05 -9.81 -32.05
C VAL A 834 13.23 -10.78 -32.03
N THR A 835 13.42 -11.57 -33.11
CA THR A 835 14.56 -12.50 -33.24
C THR A 835 15.87 -11.76 -33.56
N LYS A 836 15.79 -10.47 -33.86
CA LYS A 836 16.93 -9.60 -34.14
C LYS A 836 17.27 -8.75 -32.92
N LYS A 837 18.56 -8.55 -32.73
CA LYS A 837 19.08 -7.70 -31.64
C LYS A 837 18.68 -6.25 -31.89
N MET A 838 18.34 -5.56 -30.78
CA MET A 838 17.96 -4.16 -30.76
C MET A 838 19.05 -3.31 -30.10
N THR A 839 19.08 -2.02 -30.42
CA THR A 839 20.03 -1.07 -29.85
C THR A 839 19.28 0.19 -29.38
N ILE A 840 19.58 0.65 -28.16
CA ILE A 840 19.03 1.91 -27.64
C ILE A 840 20.19 2.91 -27.55
N GLU A 841 20.09 4.02 -28.27
CA GLU A 841 21.09 5.08 -28.29
C GLU A 841 20.58 6.31 -27.53
N PHE A 842 21.47 6.91 -26.74
CA PHE A 842 21.23 8.17 -26.05
C PHE A 842 22.05 9.28 -26.69
N THR A 843 21.46 10.47 -26.87
CA THR A 843 22.13 11.61 -27.55
C THR A 843 23.19 12.27 -26.67
N SER A 844 23.09 12.11 -25.34
CA SER A 844 24.05 12.60 -24.35
C SER A 844 23.94 11.82 -23.04
N ASN A 845 24.89 12.04 -22.13
CA ASN A 845 24.90 11.40 -20.81
C ASN A 845 23.70 11.76 -19.93
N ASN A 846 23.06 12.90 -20.16
CA ASN A 846 21.89 13.41 -19.44
C ASN A 846 20.70 13.58 -20.40
N SER A 847 20.63 12.77 -21.44
CA SER A 847 19.61 12.89 -22.48
C SER A 847 18.22 12.66 -21.91
N LYS A 848 17.27 13.51 -22.27
CA LYS A 848 15.85 13.31 -22.03
C LYS A 848 15.16 12.50 -23.15
N SER A 849 15.92 12.09 -24.16
CA SER A 849 15.43 11.27 -25.29
C SER A 849 16.41 10.17 -25.64
N ALA A 850 15.88 9.08 -26.18
CA ALA A 850 16.63 7.96 -26.70
C ALA A 850 16.06 7.52 -28.05
N VAL A 851 16.83 6.77 -28.82
CA VAL A 851 16.39 6.18 -30.08
C VAL A 851 16.56 4.67 -30.00
N LEU A 852 15.46 3.95 -30.14
CA LEU A 852 15.44 2.51 -30.33
C LEU A 852 15.70 2.21 -31.81
N LYS A 853 16.73 1.42 -32.11
CA LYS A 853 17.04 0.89 -33.46
C LYS A 853 16.72 -0.60 -33.47
N TYR A 854 15.99 -1.04 -34.47
CA TYR A 854 15.56 -2.41 -34.61
C TYR A 854 15.38 -2.80 -36.07
N ILE A 855 15.32 -4.08 -36.34
CA ILE A 855 14.93 -4.61 -37.67
C ILE A 855 13.43 -4.90 -37.61
N ASN A 856 12.68 -4.41 -38.58
CA ASN A 856 11.26 -4.69 -38.67
C ASN A 856 11.00 -6.05 -39.34
N THR A 857 9.73 -6.51 -39.36
CA THR A 857 9.32 -7.79 -39.96
C THR A 857 9.56 -7.87 -41.47
N GLU A 858 9.80 -6.74 -42.15
CA GLU A 858 10.18 -6.67 -43.56
C GLU A 858 11.70 -6.76 -43.75
N GLY A 859 12.49 -6.92 -42.70
CA GLY A 859 13.95 -6.97 -42.73
C GLY A 859 14.66 -5.62 -42.87
N LYS A 860 13.94 -4.50 -42.72
CA LYS A 860 14.49 -3.15 -42.83
C LYS A 860 14.87 -2.59 -41.46
N GLU A 861 15.96 -1.83 -41.43
CA GLU A 861 16.30 -1.03 -40.25
C GLU A 861 15.25 0.06 -40.03
N SER A 862 14.80 0.16 -38.79
CA SER A 862 13.77 1.10 -38.35
C SER A 862 14.18 1.73 -37.01
N THR A 863 13.62 2.88 -36.73
CA THR A 863 13.91 3.61 -35.50
C THR A 863 12.63 4.11 -34.84
N GLU A 864 12.62 4.13 -33.50
CA GLU A 864 11.54 4.70 -32.70
C GLU A 864 12.16 5.68 -31.67
N LYS A 865 11.55 6.84 -31.55
CA LYS A 865 11.98 7.84 -30.58
C LYS A 865 11.31 7.56 -29.23
N LEU A 866 12.08 7.64 -28.18
CA LEU A 866 11.64 7.36 -26.81
C LEU A 866 11.98 8.54 -25.90
N LYS A 867 11.14 8.80 -24.90
CA LYS A 867 11.40 9.72 -23.80
C LYS A 867 12.13 8.97 -22.69
N VAL A 868 13.22 9.53 -22.16
CA VAL A 868 13.89 9.02 -20.97
C VAL A 868 13.17 9.54 -19.74
N ARG A 869 12.68 8.63 -18.88
CA ARG A 869 11.89 8.94 -17.70
C ARG A 869 12.75 8.93 -16.42
N ILE A 870 13.95 9.49 -16.54
CA ILE A 870 14.71 10.00 -15.39
C ILE A 870 14.33 11.48 -15.33
N ASP A 871 13.36 11.81 -14.50
CA ASP A 871 12.58 13.03 -14.67
C ASP A 871 13.30 14.26 -14.10
N ASN A 872 14.26 14.06 -13.17
CA ASN A 872 14.91 15.15 -12.45
C ASN A 872 16.42 14.93 -12.22
N ASP A 873 17.11 15.97 -11.74
CA ASP A 873 18.55 15.95 -11.50
C ASP A 873 18.93 15.03 -10.31
N ALA A 874 18.09 14.93 -9.29
CA ALA A 874 18.32 14.03 -8.17
C ALA A 874 18.26 12.57 -8.63
N GLU A 875 17.28 12.20 -9.42
CA GLU A 875 17.18 10.86 -10.02
C GLU A 875 18.37 10.57 -10.95
N MET A 876 18.80 11.56 -11.74
CA MET A 876 19.99 11.41 -12.58
C MET A 876 21.27 11.20 -11.73
N LEU A 877 21.36 11.88 -10.58
CA LEU A 877 22.45 11.66 -9.62
C LEU A 877 22.40 10.22 -9.05
N TYR A 878 21.21 9.75 -8.65
CA TYR A 878 21.03 8.37 -8.15
C TYR A 878 21.46 7.36 -9.21
N PHE A 879 20.95 7.49 -10.43
CA PHE A 879 21.33 6.64 -11.56
C PHE A 879 22.86 6.66 -11.80
N SER A 880 23.46 7.85 -11.77
CA SER A 880 24.90 8.00 -11.98
C SER A 880 25.75 7.32 -10.90
N ARG A 881 25.26 7.21 -9.68
CA ARG A 881 25.92 6.53 -8.56
C ARG A 881 25.66 5.02 -8.52
N GLY A 882 24.80 4.51 -9.40
CA GLY A 882 24.43 3.10 -9.47
C GLY A 882 23.15 2.74 -8.71
N GLY A 883 22.48 3.75 -8.16
CA GLY A 883 21.22 3.66 -7.43
C GLY A 883 21.15 4.62 -6.25
N ILE A 884 19.97 4.78 -5.69
CA ILE A 884 19.72 5.71 -4.58
C ILE A 884 20.48 5.29 -3.30
N LEU A 885 20.55 3.99 -3.02
CA LEU A 885 21.26 3.47 -1.84
C LEU A 885 22.77 3.61 -1.97
N GLN A 886 23.32 3.39 -3.18
CA GLN A 886 24.72 3.63 -3.48
C GLN A 886 25.05 5.13 -3.36
N ASN A 887 24.13 6.02 -3.74
CA ASN A 887 24.26 7.46 -3.53
C ASN A 887 24.31 7.79 -2.04
N ALA A 888 23.36 7.30 -1.25
CA ALA A 888 23.32 7.52 0.21
C ALA A 888 24.62 7.00 0.88
N LEU A 889 25.06 5.80 0.51
CA LEU A 889 26.31 5.22 1.03
C LEU A 889 27.53 6.09 0.68
N SER A 890 27.60 6.59 -0.57
CA SER A 890 28.68 7.51 -1.01
C SER A 890 28.68 8.81 -0.19
N ASN A 891 27.51 9.39 0.07
CA ASN A 891 27.37 10.62 0.85
C ASN A 891 27.82 10.39 2.30
N ILE A 892 27.46 9.28 2.95
CA ILE A 892 27.89 8.93 4.30
C ILE A 892 29.41 8.75 4.39
N ILE A 893 30.02 8.05 3.41
CA ILE A 893 31.48 7.84 3.36
C ILE A 893 32.22 9.16 3.18
N ASN A 894 31.71 10.06 2.34
CA ASN A 894 32.37 11.34 2.04
C ASN A 894 32.19 12.35 3.18
N ALA A 895 31.05 12.38 3.86
CA ALA A 895 30.86 13.22 5.06
C ALA A 895 31.85 12.87 6.18
N GLY A 896 32.23 11.61 6.34
CA GLY A 896 33.26 11.16 7.28
C GLY A 896 34.71 11.53 6.90
N LYS A 897 34.96 12.09 5.70
CA LYS A 897 36.29 12.60 5.29
C LYS A 897 36.50 14.06 5.67
N THR A 898 35.44 14.80 5.97
CA THR A 898 35.46 16.24 6.29
C THR A 898 35.43 16.53 7.80
N GLN A 899 35.30 15.53 8.62
CA GLN A 899 35.50 15.56 10.07
C GLN A 899 36.86 14.93 10.44
#